data_074e4ab115889b9f66d309fe0303d23b
#
_entry.id   074e4ab115889b9f66d309fe0303d23b
#
_cell.length_a   1.000
_cell.length_b   1.000
_cell.length_c   1.000
_cell.angle_alpha   90.00
_cell.angle_beta   90.00
_cell.angle_gamma   90.00
#
_symmetry.space_group_name_H-M   'P 1'
#
loop_
_entity.id
_entity.type
_entity.pdbx_description
1 polymer ?
#
loop_
_entity_poly.entity_id
_entity_poly.type
_entity_poly.pdbx_seq_one_letter_code
_entity_poly.pdbx_strand_id
1 'polypeptide(L)'
;MAQSNFEERIDTYEIESTNVMTGDRDRSRYLYYQLKMSMEKAKQIDIIVSFLMESGVRMLLNDMKRALERGVKIRILTGNYLGITQPSALYLIKSELGDRVDLRLYNETSRSFHPKSYIFHYESSNEIYIGSSNISKSALTSGIEWNYRFSDTLDKKNYELFYATFEDLFLNHSIIIDDEELKRYSKAWKKPAVSRDLAKYDATEDGEDRNAENVRMLYRPQGAQIEALYALQESRMEGATKGLVYAATGIGKTYLAAFDSAKYERVLFVAHREEILKQAAVSFKNVRNSADYGFFDGKEKDTDKSVIFASVATLGRTEYLNETYFPADYFDYVIIDEFHHAVTDQYRRIVEYFQPQFLLGLTATPERMDGKNIYEICDYNVPYQISLKEAINKGMLVPFHYYGVYDETDYSGLRIVKGRYDEQELNQAYIGNERRYDLIYKYYRKYRSARAIGFCCSRQHAEDMAKEFCQRGIASAAVYSGENGAYAEERNEAIRKLKNGEIRVIFSVDMFNEGVDITSLDMVMFLRPTESPVVFLQQLGRGLRLYKGKEYLNVLDFIGNYEKAGKAPLLLSGEQSFNKKGSCEYQDLEYPDDCIVDFDMRLIDLFKEMDKKKLTLKMQIRQEYYRVKELLDGKRPSRMDLFTYMDDDIYRICVSGSHAKENPFQHYLDFLYELGELSEDEQELYAGIGREFIQTIETTEMQKVYKMPILYSFYNHGNIRLAVTDEEVLESWKEFFDTGTNWKDFPNVNTYEDYKKVTDKQHLSKAKRMPIRFLKASGKGFFVEKDGYALALRDEIGDVVGNMAFGEQMGDVLGYRSLEYYRRRYEKIEK
;
A
#
# COMPACT_ATOMS: atom_id res chain seq x y z
N MET A 1 30.16 6.82 19.38
CA MET A 1 31.47 6.36 18.87
C MET A 1 31.59 4.85 19.00
N ALA A 2 30.92 4.09 18.12
CA ALA A 2 31.12 2.64 17.96
C ALA A 2 30.57 2.20 16.59
N GLN A 3 30.94 2.92 15.52
CA GLN A 3 30.55 2.65 14.15
C GLN A 3 31.70 2.29 13.22
N SER A 4 32.82 1.96 13.76
CA SER A 4 33.98 1.58 12.96
C SER A 4 34.62 0.35 13.56
N ASN A 5 34.32 -0.83 13.09
CA ASN A 5 35.17 -2.01 12.99
C ASN A 5 34.34 -3.23 12.56
N PHE A 6 33.81 -3.18 11.35
CA PHE A 6 33.49 -4.35 10.56
C PHE A 6 34.23 -4.18 9.22
N GLU A 7 35.53 -4.11 9.30
CA GLU A 7 36.35 -4.49 8.17
C GLU A 7 36.16 -6.00 7.97
N GLU A 8 35.46 -6.36 6.89
CA GLU A 8 35.63 -7.67 6.31
C GLU A 8 37.12 -7.96 6.29
N ARG A 9 37.53 -9.04 6.93
CA ARG A 9 38.82 -9.65 6.63
C ARG A 9 38.72 -10.14 5.18
N ILE A 10 38.95 -9.23 4.25
CA ILE A 10 39.35 -9.58 2.90
C ILE A 10 40.65 -10.26 3.06
N ASP A 11 40.72 -11.58 2.82
CA ASP A 11 41.96 -12.25 2.57
C ASP A 11 42.72 -11.38 1.57
N THR A 12 43.84 -10.80 2.00
CA THR A 12 44.72 -9.97 1.17
C THR A 12 45.45 -10.87 0.19
N TYR A 13 44.72 -11.50 -0.73
CA TYR A 13 45.32 -11.96 -1.97
C TYR A 13 45.54 -10.71 -2.82
N GLU A 14 46.80 -10.43 -3.20
CA GLU A 14 47.10 -9.42 -4.20
C GLU A 14 46.35 -9.78 -5.49
N ILE A 15 45.22 -9.05 -5.74
CA ILE A 15 44.48 -9.22 -6.98
C ILE A 15 45.30 -8.61 -8.09
N GLU A 16 45.78 -9.44 -9.01
CA GLU A 16 46.54 -8.98 -10.20
C GLU A 16 45.65 -8.14 -11.10
N SER A 17 46.15 -6.97 -11.49
CA SER A 17 45.53 -6.14 -12.50
C SER A 17 45.65 -6.82 -13.87
N THR A 18 44.51 -7.10 -14.49
CA THR A 18 44.45 -7.71 -15.83
C THR A 18 43.67 -6.84 -16.81
N ASN A 19 44.03 -6.91 -18.11
CA ASN A 19 43.29 -6.25 -19.15
C ASN A 19 42.15 -7.13 -19.74
N VAL A 20 42.16 -8.41 -19.41
CA VAL A 20 41.17 -9.38 -19.93
C VAL A 20 40.42 -10.02 -18.76
N MET A 21 39.12 -9.84 -18.69
CA MET A 21 38.24 -10.44 -17.71
C MET A 21 37.32 -11.43 -18.44
N THR A 22 37.38 -12.71 -18.05
CA THR A 22 36.67 -13.81 -18.71
C THR A 22 35.58 -14.44 -17.84
N GLY A 23 35.46 -14.02 -16.57
CA GLY A 23 34.48 -14.60 -15.65
C GLY A 23 34.73 -16.10 -15.36
N ASP A 24 35.97 -16.62 -15.60
CA ASP A 24 36.34 -17.96 -15.15
C ASP A 24 36.57 -17.96 -13.64
N ARG A 25 36.74 -19.14 -13.01
CA ARG A 25 36.77 -19.33 -11.55
C ARG A 25 37.88 -18.56 -10.80
N ASP A 26 38.72 -17.80 -11.47
CA ASP A 26 39.73 -16.93 -10.87
C ASP A 26 39.09 -15.56 -10.53
N ARG A 27 39.06 -15.21 -9.25
CA ARG A 27 38.52 -13.93 -8.75
C ARG A 27 39.16 -12.70 -9.39
N SER A 28 40.45 -12.76 -9.75
CA SER A 28 41.14 -11.65 -10.41
C SER A 28 40.55 -11.33 -11.81
N ARG A 29 39.91 -12.30 -12.43
CA ARG A 29 39.22 -12.18 -13.75
C ARG A 29 37.77 -11.82 -13.68
N TYR A 30 37.21 -11.56 -12.49
CA TYR A 30 35.88 -10.98 -12.34
C TYR A 30 35.90 -9.46 -12.51
N LEU A 31 34.99 -8.93 -13.30
CA LEU A 31 34.94 -7.50 -13.57
C LEU A 31 34.80 -6.66 -12.28
N TYR A 32 34.07 -7.13 -11.28
CA TYR A 32 33.88 -6.43 -10.02
C TYR A 32 35.17 -5.95 -9.36
N TYR A 33 36.17 -6.85 -9.23
CA TYR A 33 37.42 -6.51 -8.56
C TYR A 33 38.26 -5.49 -9.34
N GLN A 34 38.25 -5.57 -10.67
CA GLN A 34 38.92 -4.60 -11.53
C GLN A 34 38.27 -3.22 -11.48
N LEU A 35 36.91 -3.17 -11.52
CA LEU A 35 36.15 -1.91 -11.34
C LEU A 35 36.43 -1.28 -9.98
N LYS A 36 36.49 -2.09 -8.89
CA LYS A 36 36.78 -1.58 -7.55
C LYS A 36 38.15 -0.88 -7.51
N MET A 37 39.18 -1.50 -8.08
CA MET A 37 40.54 -0.91 -8.13
C MET A 37 40.54 0.42 -8.93
N SER A 38 39.79 0.48 -10.04
CA SER A 38 39.69 1.68 -10.85
C SER A 38 38.88 2.78 -10.13
N MET A 39 37.79 2.43 -9.45
CA MET A 39 36.99 3.38 -8.66
C MET A 39 37.78 4.05 -7.53
N GLU A 40 38.70 3.31 -6.90
CA GLU A 40 39.56 3.82 -5.82
C GLU A 40 40.51 4.95 -6.27
N LYS A 41 40.89 4.98 -7.54
CA LYS A 41 41.86 5.95 -8.11
C LYS A 41 41.23 7.04 -8.96
N ALA A 42 40.01 6.82 -9.40
CA ALA A 42 39.34 7.71 -10.37
C ALA A 42 39.06 9.11 -9.81
N LYS A 43 39.09 10.12 -10.71
CA LYS A 43 38.65 11.51 -10.52
C LYS A 43 37.25 11.75 -11.12
N GLN A 44 36.89 10.95 -12.15
CA GLN A 44 35.54 10.89 -12.69
C GLN A 44 35.26 9.46 -13.15
N ILE A 45 34.00 9.05 -13.04
CA ILE A 45 33.52 7.72 -13.41
C ILE A 45 32.30 7.91 -14.32
N ASP A 46 32.34 7.31 -15.51
CA ASP A 46 31.25 7.31 -16.47
C ASP A 46 30.87 5.85 -16.77
N ILE A 47 29.59 5.53 -16.60
CA ILE A 47 29.07 4.18 -16.80
C ILE A 47 27.97 4.22 -17.85
N ILE A 48 28.05 3.33 -18.83
CA ILE A 48 26.97 3.10 -19.79
C ILE A 48 26.66 1.61 -19.85
N VAL A 49 25.42 1.24 -19.50
CA VAL A 49 24.98 -0.15 -19.45
C VAL A 49 23.56 -0.29 -19.98
N SER A 50 23.26 -1.44 -20.58
CA SER A 50 21.95 -1.69 -21.17
C SER A 50 20.84 -1.78 -20.14
N PHE A 51 21.17 -2.28 -18.94
CA PHE A 51 20.23 -2.39 -17.81
C PHE A 51 20.94 -2.43 -16.46
N LEU A 52 20.16 -2.12 -15.43
CA LEU A 52 20.56 -2.16 -14.02
C LEU A 52 19.68 -3.15 -13.26
N MET A 53 20.30 -4.04 -12.51
CA MET A 53 19.62 -4.90 -11.53
C MET A 53 19.99 -4.47 -10.09
N GLU A 54 19.05 -4.60 -9.18
CA GLU A 54 19.25 -4.26 -7.76
C GLU A 54 20.47 -4.99 -7.17
N SER A 55 20.67 -6.27 -7.51
CA SER A 55 21.77 -7.10 -7.07
C SER A 55 23.14 -6.53 -7.43
N GLY A 56 23.29 -6.06 -8.67
CA GLY A 56 24.56 -5.46 -9.13
C GLY A 56 24.81 -4.07 -8.56
N VAL A 57 23.77 -3.23 -8.47
CA VAL A 57 23.89 -1.91 -7.85
C VAL A 57 24.35 -2.04 -6.38
N ARG A 58 23.78 -2.97 -5.62
CA ARG A 58 24.19 -3.23 -4.24
C ARG A 58 25.65 -3.57 -4.09
N MET A 59 26.23 -4.30 -5.04
CA MET A 59 27.64 -4.64 -5.01
C MET A 59 28.53 -3.41 -5.16
N LEU A 60 28.21 -2.50 -6.08
CA LEU A 60 29.04 -1.33 -6.38
C LEU A 60 28.76 -0.14 -5.44
N LEU A 61 27.68 -0.18 -4.67
CA LEU A 61 27.16 0.97 -3.91
C LEU A 61 28.18 1.57 -2.94
N ASN A 62 28.87 0.71 -2.16
CA ASN A 62 29.87 1.17 -1.19
C ASN A 62 31.10 1.78 -1.86
N ASP A 63 31.53 1.22 -3.01
CA ASP A 63 32.66 1.75 -3.77
C ASP A 63 32.30 3.10 -4.40
N MET A 64 31.07 3.27 -4.91
CA MET A 64 30.55 4.55 -5.40
C MET A 64 30.45 5.58 -4.27
N LYS A 65 29.95 5.21 -3.07
CA LYS A 65 29.92 6.12 -1.91
C LYS A 65 31.30 6.64 -1.56
N ARG A 66 32.28 5.75 -1.45
CA ARG A 66 33.69 6.13 -1.18
C ARG A 66 34.26 7.05 -2.28
N ALA A 67 33.92 6.81 -3.53
CA ALA A 67 34.32 7.70 -4.62
C ALA A 67 33.70 9.09 -4.48
N LEU A 68 32.40 9.19 -4.21
CA LEU A 68 31.69 10.46 -3.99
C LEU A 68 32.23 11.21 -2.77
N GLU A 69 32.60 10.53 -1.68
CA GLU A 69 33.23 11.14 -0.50
C GLU A 69 34.58 11.80 -0.84
N ARG A 70 35.30 11.29 -1.84
CA ARG A 70 36.53 11.90 -2.37
C ARG A 70 36.27 13.02 -3.39
N GLY A 71 35.00 13.36 -3.66
CA GLY A 71 34.62 14.37 -4.64
C GLY A 71 34.65 13.90 -6.09
N VAL A 72 34.64 12.60 -6.32
CA VAL A 72 34.60 12.00 -7.68
C VAL A 72 33.23 12.26 -8.30
N LYS A 73 33.20 12.77 -9.53
CA LYS A 73 31.97 12.89 -10.32
C LYS A 73 31.58 11.53 -10.89
N ILE A 74 30.34 11.13 -10.72
CA ILE A 74 29.79 9.87 -11.26
C ILE A 74 28.61 10.18 -12.19
N ARG A 75 28.66 9.65 -13.41
CA ARG A 75 27.60 9.71 -14.40
C ARG A 75 27.21 8.29 -14.81
N ILE A 76 25.90 8.01 -14.86
CA ILE A 76 25.39 6.69 -15.23
C ILE A 76 24.33 6.87 -16.31
N LEU A 77 24.53 6.26 -17.47
CA LEU A 77 23.56 6.13 -18.54
C LEU A 77 23.11 4.68 -18.63
N THR A 78 21.82 4.45 -18.44
CA THR A 78 21.21 3.12 -18.58
C THR A 78 20.04 3.15 -19.57
N GLY A 79 19.66 1.98 -20.08
CA GLY A 79 18.48 1.82 -20.90
C GLY A 79 17.43 0.96 -20.20
N ASN A 80 16.30 0.79 -20.86
CA ASN A 80 15.30 -0.19 -20.49
C ASN A 80 15.26 -1.34 -21.51
N TYR A 81 16.43 -1.92 -21.80
CA TYR A 81 16.52 -3.01 -22.77
C TYR A 81 15.72 -4.22 -22.29
N LEU A 82 14.75 -4.65 -23.11
CA LEU A 82 13.82 -5.74 -22.78
C LEU A 82 13.07 -5.58 -21.45
N GLY A 83 12.95 -4.38 -20.92
CA GLY A 83 12.30 -4.12 -19.64
C GLY A 83 13.07 -4.58 -18.41
N ILE A 84 14.38 -4.88 -18.52
CA ILE A 84 15.17 -5.55 -17.45
C ILE A 84 15.59 -4.57 -16.35
N THR A 85 15.80 -3.28 -16.63
CA THR A 85 16.20 -2.30 -15.62
C THR A 85 15.15 -2.25 -14.49
N GLN A 86 15.58 -2.61 -13.29
CA GLN A 86 14.66 -2.69 -12.15
C GLN A 86 14.45 -1.31 -11.51
N PRO A 87 13.20 -0.90 -11.24
CA PRO A 87 12.93 0.35 -10.53
C PRO A 87 13.66 0.43 -9.20
N SER A 88 13.71 -0.66 -8.44
CA SER A 88 14.44 -0.72 -7.16
C SER A 88 15.94 -0.42 -7.29
N ALA A 89 16.57 -0.74 -8.43
CA ALA A 89 17.96 -0.39 -8.71
C ALA A 89 18.14 1.13 -8.86
N LEU A 90 17.21 1.78 -9.58
CA LEU A 90 17.22 3.24 -9.77
C LEU A 90 16.94 3.98 -8.46
N TYR A 91 15.91 3.53 -7.72
CA TYR A 91 15.60 4.08 -6.39
C TYR A 91 16.78 3.91 -5.41
N LEU A 92 17.47 2.78 -5.46
CA LEU A 92 18.63 2.53 -4.60
C LEU A 92 19.79 3.51 -4.89
N ILE A 93 20.07 3.81 -6.15
CA ILE A 93 21.05 4.82 -6.55
C ILE A 93 20.61 6.20 -6.03
N LYS A 94 19.37 6.60 -6.26
CA LYS A 94 18.84 7.92 -5.82
C LYS A 94 18.82 8.05 -4.29
N SER A 95 18.35 7.03 -3.56
CA SER A 95 18.25 7.09 -2.10
C SER A 95 19.61 7.10 -1.40
N GLU A 96 20.60 6.37 -1.93
CA GLU A 96 21.86 6.15 -1.26
C GLU A 96 22.98 7.11 -1.72
N LEU A 97 22.91 7.58 -2.96
CA LEU A 97 23.92 8.44 -3.55
C LEU A 97 23.41 9.87 -3.81
N GLY A 98 22.09 10.05 -3.87
CA GLY A 98 21.42 11.34 -4.09
C GLY A 98 21.74 11.95 -5.46
N ASP A 99 21.57 13.28 -5.57
CA ASP A 99 21.85 14.04 -6.80
C ASP A 99 23.33 14.24 -7.08
N ARG A 100 24.20 13.62 -6.27
CA ARG A 100 25.66 13.58 -6.53
C ARG A 100 26.02 12.67 -7.70
N VAL A 101 25.10 11.82 -8.14
CA VAL A 101 25.21 10.97 -9.33
C VAL A 101 24.27 11.50 -10.40
N ASP A 102 24.81 11.85 -11.57
CA ASP A 102 24.01 12.20 -12.74
C ASP A 102 23.51 10.90 -13.40
N LEU A 103 22.30 10.47 -13.04
CA LEU A 103 21.67 9.25 -13.49
C LEU A 103 20.67 9.54 -14.62
N ARG A 104 20.87 8.91 -15.76
CA ARG A 104 20.06 9.15 -16.95
C ARG A 104 19.55 7.87 -17.60
N LEU A 105 18.40 7.97 -18.25
CA LEU A 105 17.77 6.91 -19.03
C LEU A 105 17.85 7.24 -20.53
N TYR A 106 18.33 6.31 -21.34
CA TYR A 106 18.29 6.43 -22.80
C TYR A 106 16.85 6.48 -23.31
N ASN A 107 16.53 7.47 -24.12
CA ASN A 107 15.15 7.84 -24.47
C ASN A 107 14.79 7.72 -25.96
N GLU A 108 15.59 7.10 -26.79
CA GLU A 108 15.22 6.86 -28.19
C GLU A 108 14.57 5.47 -28.37
N THR A 109 13.36 5.46 -28.92
CA THR A 109 12.61 4.21 -29.20
C THR A 109 12.95 3.58 -30.55
N SER A 110 13.60 4.35 -31.44
CA SER A 110 13.92 3.91 -32.81
C SER A 110 15.18 3.03 -32.92
N ARG A 111 16.01 3.03 -31.88
CA ARG A 111 17.29 2.29 -31.87
C ARG A 111 17.41 1.46 -30.59
N SER A 112 17.84 0.19 -30.75
CA SER A 112 18.13 -0.66 -29.60
C SER A 112 19.35 -0.14 -28.83
N PHE A 113 19.25 -0.10 -27.50
CA PHE A 113 20.32 0.36 -26.64
C PHE A 113 20.91 -0.83 -25.87
N HIS A 114 22.14 -1.25 -26.27
CA HIS A 114 22.77 -2.44 -25.69
C HIS A 114 24.28 -2.28 -25.40
N PRO A 115 24.81 -1.07 -25.08
CA PRO A 115 26.20 -0.90 -24.70
C PRO A 115 26.47 -1.39 -23.29
N LYS A 116 27.72 -1.74 -22.99
CA LYS A 116 28.23 -2.03 -21.65
C LYS A 116 29.68 -1.58 -21.58
N SER A 117 29.90 -0.45 -20.93
CA SER A 117 31.21 0.14 -20.78
C SER A 117 31.32 0.93 -19.49
N TYR A 118 32.54 0.93 -18.92
CA TYR A 118 32.90 1.63 -17.69
C TYR A 118 34.15 2.44 -17.98
N ILE A 119 34.06 3.77 -17.84
CA ILE A 119 35.11 4.73 -18.19
C ILE A 119 35.60 5.40 -16.92
N PHE A 120 36.90 5.39 -16.71
CA PHE A 120 37.55 5.98 -15.54
C PHE A 120 38.55 7.03 -15.99
N HIS A 121 38.46 8.22 -15.41
CA HIS A 121 39.35 9.33 -15.66
C HIS A 121 40.29 9.49 -14.45
N TYR A 122 41.55 9.55 -14.70
CA TYR A 122 42.60 9.79 -13.70
C TYR A 122 43.30 11.13 -13.93
N GLU A 123 44.31 11.46 -13.15
CA GLU A 123 45.02 12.73 -13.32
C GLU A 123 45.80 12.84 -14.64
N SER A 124 46.35 11.75 -15.14
CA SER A 124 47.27 11.76 -16.30
C SER A 124 46.88 10.76 -17.40
N SER A 125 45.86 9.98 -17.23
CA SER A 125 45.43 8.96 -18.16
C SER A 125 43.95 8.66 -17.99
N ASN A 126 43.35 7.97 -18.96
CA ASN A 126 41.98 7.48 -18.87
C ASN A 126 41.95 6.01 -19.28
N GLU A 127 41.01 5.25 -18.75
CA GLU A 127 40.80 3.87 -19.14
C GLU A 127 39.34 3.54 -19.39
N ILE A 128 39.10 2.55 -20.20
CA ILE A 128 37.75 2.08 -20.52
C ILE A 128 37.72 0.55 -20.47
N TYR A 129 36.67 0.04 -19.85
CA TYR A 129 36.29 -1.37 -19.91
C TYR A 129 35.13 -1.51 -20.87
N ILE A 130 35.24 -2.45 -21.83
CA ILE A 130 34.19 -2.74 -22.81
C ILE A 130 33.96 -4.24 -22.84
N GLY A 131 32.72 -4.67 -22.82
CA GLY A 131 32.40 -6.08 -22.86
C GLY A 131 30.93 -6.43 -22.84
N SER A 132 30.66 -7.59 -22.26
CA SER A 132 29.29 -8.13 -22.14
C SER A 132 28.57 -7.82 -20.82
N SER A 133 29.29 -7.34 -19.79
CA SER A 133 28.79 -7.23 -18.43
C SER A 133 27.91 -6.00 -18.19
N ASN A 134 26.63 -6.23 -17.87
CA ASN A 134 25.73 -5.24 -17.28
C ASN A 134 25.93 -5.15 -15.75
N ILE A 135 25.25 -4.23 -15.09
CA ILE A 135 25.24 -4.15 -13.62
C ILE A 135 24.23 -5.14 -13.05
N SER A 136 24.66 -6.40 -12.93
CA SER A 136 23.99 -7.48 -12.20
C SER A 136 25.02 -8.25 -11.38
N LYS A 137 24.63 -8.95 -10.31
CA LYS A 137 25.57 -9.73 -9.46
C LYS A 137 26.30 -10.75 -10.30
N SER A 138 25.57 -11.57 -11.07
CA SER A 138 26.16 -12.61 -11.91
C SER A 138 27.13 -12.05 -12.95
N ALA A 139 26.79 -10.97 -13.66
CA ALA A 139 27.67 -10.38 -14.66
C ALA A 139 28.94 -9.75 -14.05
N LEU A 140 28.89 -9.28 -12.84
CA LEU A 140 30.03 -8.68 -12.14
C LEU A 140 30.95 -9.72 -11.50
N THR A 141 30.45 -10.93 -11.16
CA THR A 141 31.20 -11.96 -10.40
C THR A 141 31.23 -13.31 -11.09
N SER A 142 30.18 -14.11 -11.05
CA SER A 142 30.19 -15.55 -11.34
C SER A 142 29.83 -15.90 -12.79
N GLY A 143 29.23 -14.95 -13.52
CA GLY A 143 28.86 -15.16 -14.91
C GLY A 143 30.10 -15.26 -15.83
N ILE A 144 29.99 -16.09 -16.89
CA ILE A 144 31.00 -16.09 -17.95
C ILE A 144 30.75 -14.85 -18.80
N GLU A 145 31.54 -13.82 -18.52
CA GLU A 145 31.43 -12.52 -19.18
C GLU A 145 32.79 -12.11 -19.70
N TRP A 146 32.83 -11.61 -20.92
CA TRP A 146 34.09 -11.17 -21.54
C TRP A 146 34.16 -9.65 -21.54
N ASN A 147 35.21 -9.13 -20.87
CA ASN A 147 35.48 -7.70 -20.84
C ASN A 147 36.93 -7.44 -21.13
N TYR A 148 37.22 -6.35 -21.86
CA TYR A 148 38.55 -5.91 -22.19
C TYR A 148 38.77 -4.47 -21.71
N ARG A 149 39.92 -4.23 -21.06
CA ARG A 149 40.36 -2.92 -20.59
C ARG A 149 41.49 -2.39 -21.47
N PHE A 150 41.41 -1.13 -21.89
CA PHE A 150 42.50 -0.39 -22.48
C PHE A 150 42.50 1.07 -22.02
N SER A 151 43.62 1.75 -22.22
CA SER A 151 43.80 3.16 -21.86
C SER A 151 44.04 4.04 -23.09
N ASP A 152 43.77 5.33 -22.91
CA ASP A 152 44.06 6.35 -23.94
C ASP A 152 45.57 6.48 -24.24
N THR A 153 46.44 6.05 -23.36
CA THR A 153 47.87 6.00 -23.56
C THR A 153 48.31 4.87 -24.50
N LEU A 154 47.51 3.80 -24.60
CA LEU A 154 47.78 2.65 -25.48
C LEU A 154 47.03 2.76 -26.80
N ASP A 155 45.78 3.23 -26.79
CA ASP A 155 44.93 3.37 -27.97
C ASP A 155 44.06 4.63 -27.87
N LYS A 156 44.70 5.77 -28.08
CA LYS A 156 44.08 7.08 -27.97
C LYS A 156 42.89 7.25 -28.93
N LYS A 157 43.03 6.82 -30.16
CA LYS A 157 42.04 7.01 -31.23
C LYS A 157 40.73 6.28 -30.89
N ASN A 158 40.80 5.05 -30.47
CA ASN A 158 39.60 4.27 -30.16
C ASN A 158 38.98 4.75 -28.81
N TYR A 159 39.82 5.12 -27.82
CA TYR A 159 39.33 5.73 -26.60
C TYR A 159 38.48 7.00 -26.88
N GLU A 160 39.04 7.93 -27.69
CA GLU A 160 38.32 9.19 -28.04
C GLU A 160 36.99 8.92 -28.76
N LEU A 161 36.93 7.93 -29.63
CA LEU A 161 35.70 7.54 -30.36
C LEU A 161 34.61 7.02 -29.38
N PHE A 162 34.97 6.12 -28.46
CA PHE A 162 34.04 5.59 -27.49
C PHE A 162 33.57 6.68 -26.51
N TYR A 163 34.49 7.52 -26.07
CA TYR A 163 34.14 8.60 -25.14
C TYR A 163 33.27 9.66 -25.79
N ALA A 164 33.57 10.06 -27.02
CA ALA A 164 32.72 10.99 -27.77
C ALA A 164 31.31 10.43 -28.00
N THR A 165 31.21 9.11 -28.25
CA THR A 165 29.91 8.44 -28.38
C THR A 165 29.15 8.42 -27.08
N PHE A 166 29.86 8.17 -25.94
CA PHE A 166 29.25 8.27 -24.63
C PHE A 166 28.70 9.68 -24.36
N GLU A 167 29.50 10.73 -24.61
CA GLU A 167 29.08 12.13 -24.42
C GLU A 167 27.83 12.47 -25.25
N ASP A 168 27.79 12.04 -26.51
CA ASP A 168 26.66 12.29 -27.39
C ASP A 168 25.40 11.59 -26.88
N LEU A 169 25.48 10.30 -26.55
CA LEU A 169 24.35 9.54 -25.99
C LEU A 169 23.89 10.10 -24.66
N PHE A 170 24.82 10.50 -23.80
CA PHE A 170 24.52 11.01 -22.47
C PHE A 170 23.86 12.39 -22.52
N LEU A 171 24.34 13.31 -23.37
CA LEU A 171 23.87 14.68 -23.44
C LEU A 171 22.64 14.85 -24.33
N ASN A 172 22.60 14.17 -25.48
CA ASN A 172 21.64 14.43 -26.55
C ASN A 172 20.53 13.37 -26.68
N HIS A 173 20.74 12.14 -26.15
CA HIS A 173 19.84 11.01 -26.36
C HIS A 173 19.34 10.38 -25.06
N SER A 174 19.40 11.13 -23.96
CA SER A 174 18.96 10.66 -22.66
C SER A 174 18.12 11.69 -21.91
N ILE A 175 17.37 11.22 -20.94
CA ILE A 175 16.62 12.05 -19.97
C ILE A 175 17.20 11.86 -18.58
N ILE A 176 17.20 12.93 -17.79
CA ILE A 176 17.55 12.86 -16.37
C ILE A 176 16.45 12.09 -15.64
N ILE A 177 16.84 11.14 -14.79
CA ILE A 177 15.90 10.46 -13.90
C ILE A 177 15.74 11.31 -12.65
N ASP A 178 14.75 12.21 -12.69
CA ASP A 178 14.23 12.91 -11.51
C ASP A 178 13.16 12.06 -10.80
N ASP A 179 12.57 12.59 -9.72
CA ASP A 179 11.59 11.86 -8.92
C ASP A 179 10.29 11.58 -9.67
N GLU A 180 9.86 12.47 -10.56
CA GLU A 180 8.67 12.26 -11.38
C GLU A 180 8.90 11.18 -12.44
N GLU A 181 10.04 11.23 -13.12
CA GLU A 181 10.42 10.21 -14.10
C GLU A 181 10.60 8.85 -13.45
N LEU A 182 11.22 8.80 -12.26
CA LEU A 182 11.41 7.58 -11.50
C LEU A 182 10.06 6.95 -11.08
N LYS A 183 9.12 7.76 -10.58
CA LYS A 183 7.75 7.31 -10.26
C LYS A 183 7.02 6.82 -11.52
N ARG A 184 7.11 7.56 -12.63
CA ARG A 184 6.51 7.18 -13.91
C ARG A 184 7.07 5.86 -14.43
N TYR A 185 8.39 5.71 -14.40
CA TYR A 185 9.08 4.48 -14.79
C TYR A 185 8.64 3.30 -13.92
N SER A 186 8.66 3.44 -12.60
CA SER A 186 8.25 2.38 -11.67
C SER A 186 6.79 1.95 -11.87
N LYS A 187 5.89 2.90 -12.10
CA LYS A 187 4.46 2.60 -12.34
C LYS A 187 4.23 1.82 -13.64
N ALA A 188 4.98 2.14 -14.68
CA ALA A 188 4.85 1.49 -15.98
C ALA A 188 5.60 0.14 -16.08
N TRP A 189 6.55 -0.11 -15.17
CA TRP A 189 7.41 -1.27 -15.25
C TRP A 189 6.71 -2.57 -14.86
N LYS A 190 6.89 -3.60 -15.69
CA LYS A 190 6.50 -4.98 -15.41
C LYS A 190 7.71 -5.88 -15.49
N LYS A 191 7.76 -6.92 -14.66
CA LYS A 191 8.87 -7.87 -14.68
C LYS A 191 8.86 -8.67 -15.97
N PRO A 192 9.87 -8.55 -16.84
CA PRO A 192 9.91 -9.31 -18.08
C PRO A 192 10.16 -10.80 -17.85
N ALA A 193 9.65 -11.66 -18.73
CA ALA A 193 9.83 -13.11 -18.62
C ALA A 193 11.32 -13.52 -18.58
N VAL A 194 12.17 -12.84 -19.33
CA VAL A 194 13.63 -13.07 -19.36
C VAL A 194 14.30 -12.83 -17.99
N SER A 195 13.76 -11.93 -17.16
CA SER A 195 14.35 -11.67 -15.84
C SER A 195 14.16 -12.82 -14.85
N ARG A 196 13.28 -13.78 -15.13
CA ARG A 196 13.16 -15.01 -14.30
C ARG A 196 14.40 -15.88 -14.41
N ASP A 197 14.96 -16.00 -15.61
CA ASP A 197 16.17 -16.79 -15.83
C ASP A 197 17.40 -16.08 -15.26
N LEU A 198 17.51 -14.77 -15.44
CA LEU A 198 18.57 -13.97 -14.81
C LEU A 198 18.54 -14.06 -13.28
N ALA A 199 17.37 -14.02 -12.65
CA ALA A 199 17.22 -14.15 -11.21
C ALA A 199 17.62 -15.55 -10.68
N LYS A 200 17.49 -16.61 -11.49
CA LYS A 200 17.97 -17.94 -11.11
C LYS A 200 19.49 -17.97 -10.97
N TYR A 201 20.22 -17.31 -11.85
CA TYR A 201 21.67 -17.22 -11.79
C TYR A 201 22.13 -16.37 -10.59
N ASP A 202 21.43 -15.29 -10.25
CA ASP A 202 21.75 -14.48 -9.06
C ASP A 202 21.47 -15.21 -7.75
N ALA A 203 20.50 -16.16 -7.72
CA ALA A 203 20.11 -16.89 -6.52
C ALA A 203 20.91 -18.18 -6.24
N THR A 204 21.54 -18.78 -7.24
CA THR A 204 22.26 -20.06 -7.08
C THR A 204 23.52 -19.98 -6.23
N GLU A 205 24.08 -18.78 -6.07
CA GLU A 205 25.33 -18.57 -5.32
C GLU A 205 25.18 -18.36 -3.82
N ASP A 206 23.99 -17.97 -3.34
CA ASP A 206 23.74 -17.87 -1.90
C ASP A 206 23.71 -19.24 -1.19
N GLY A 207 23.86 -20.35 -1.93
CA GLY A 207 23.87 -21.72 -1.44
C GLY A 207 25.23 -22.29 -1.11
N GLU A 208 26.33 -21.79 -1.67
CA GLU A 208 27.68 -22.35 -1.47
C GLU A 208 28.49 -21.70 -0.34
N ASP A 209 28.13 -20.46 0.07
CA ASP A 209 28.79 -19.76 1.20
C ASP A 209 28.25 -20.14 2.61
N ARG A 210 27.44 -21.19 2.72
CA ARG A 210 26.85 -21.62 4.02
C ARG A 210 27.80 -22.33 4.98
N ASN A 211 29.09 -22.48 4.66
CA ASN A 211 30.10 -23.09 5.55
C ASN A 211 30.91 -22.08 6.37
N ALA A 212 30.53 -20.79 6.36
CA ALA A 212 31.09 -19.84 7.30
C ALA A 212 30.15 -19.72 8.51
N GLU A 213 30.46 -20.42 9.57
CA GLU A 213 29.87 -20.26 10.90
C GLU A 213 29.84 -18.77 11.29
N ASN A 214 28.66 -18.22 11.61
CA ASN A 214 28.46 -16.88 12.20
C ASN A 214 28.52 -15.63 11.33
N VAL A 215 28.17 -15.64 10.04
CA VAL A 215 27.81 -14.39 9.36
C VAL A 215 26.36 -14.04 9.70
N ARG A 216 26.15 -13.05 10.61
CA ARG A 216 24.83 -12.49 10.89
C ARG A 216 24.22 -11.99 9.58
N MET A 217 23.11 -12.60 9.13
CA MET A 217 22.36 -12.12 7.97
C MET A 217 21.90 -10.68 8.24
N LEU A 218 22.48 -9.72 7.56
CA LEU A 218 22.02 -8.33 7.60
C LEU A 218 20.74 -8.24 6.76
N TYR A 219 19.61 -8.05 7.42
CA TYR A 219 18.36 -7.77 6.72
C TYR A 219 18.45 -6.42 6.01
N ARG A 220 18.09 -6.38 4.74
CA ARG A 220 18.12 -5.16 3.91
C ARG A 220 16.77 -4.97 3.20
N PRO A 221 16.34 -3.70 2.99
CA PRO A 221 15.14 -3.43 2.20
C PRO A 221 15.27 -3.99 0.79
N GLN A 222 14.19 -4.50 0.19
CA GLN A 222 14.17 -5.09 -1.15
C GLN A 222 12.96 -4.64 -1.95
N GLY A 223 13.08 -4.51 -3.27
CA GLY A 223 11.99 -4.22 -4.17
C GLY A 223 11.12 -3.05 -3.72
N ALA A 224 9.82 -3.29 -3.50
CA ALA A 224 8.86 -2.28 -3.05
C ALA A 224 9.24 -1.56 -1.75
N GLN A 225 9.99 -2.21 -0.86
CA GLN A 225 10.44 -1.56 0.38
C GLN A 225 11.41 -0.41 0.10
N ILE A 226 12.28 -0.54 -0.90
CA ILE A 226 13.20 0.54 -1.30
C ILE A 226 12.40 1.72 -1.85
N GLU A 227 11.46 1.45 -2.74
CA GLU A 227 10.57 2.47 -3.31
C GLU A 227 9.77 3.20 -2.22
N ALA A 228 9.19 2.43 -1.29
CA ALA A 228 8.41 2.99 -0.17
C ALA A 228 9.25 3.81 0.81
N LEU A 229 10.47 3.36 1.16
CA LEU A 229 11.38 4.10 2.04
C LEU A 229 11.79 5.43 1.41
N TYR A 230 12.09 5.43 0.12
CA TYR A 230 12.39 6.65 -0.63
C TYR A 230 11.21 7.62 -0.59
N ALA A 231 10.01 7.15 -0.93
CA ALA A 231 8.80 7.96 -0.92
C ALA A 231 8.44 8.53 0.47
N LEU A 232 8.66 7.75 1.53
CA LEU A 232 8.49 8.21 2.92
C LEU A 232 9.52 9.29 3.29
N GLN A 233 10.76 9.15 2.82
CA GLN A 233 11.80 10.16 3.05
C GLN A 233 11.44 11.46 2.35
N GLU A 234 11.09 11.42 1.06
CA GLU A 234 10.65 12.60 0.29
C GLU A 234 9.46 13.30 0.94
N SER A 235 8.45 12.53 1.37
CA SER A 235 7.28 13.07 2.05
C SER A 235 7.64 13.84 3.34
N ARG A 236 8.60 13.35 4.12
CA ARG A 236 9.10 14.07 5.31
C ARG A 236 9.90 15.33 4.95
N MET A 237 10.66 15.32 3.87
CA MET A 237 11.37 16.49 3.36
C MET A 237 10.38 17.58 2.88
N GLU A 238 9.19 17.16 2.40
CA GLU A 238 8.07 18.04 2.08
C GLU A 238 7.31 18.57 3.32
N GLY A 239 7.74 18.20 4.53
CA GLY A 239 7.15 18.67 5.80
C GLY A 239 6.00 17.81 6.33
N ALA A 240 5.75 16.63 5.78
CA ALA A 240 4.72 15.74 6.30
C ALA A 240 5.13 15.11 7.65
N THR A 241 4.23 15.14 8.62
CA THR A 241 4.39 14.49 9.93
C THR A 241 3.65 13.17 10.04
N LYS A 242 2.83 12.84 9.05
CA LYS A 242 2.06 11.60 8.98
C LYS A 242 2.11 11.06 7.56
N GLY A 243 2.00 9.74 7.42
CA GLY A 243 1.94 9.10 6.11
C GLY A 243 1.24 7.75 6.15
N LEU A 244 0.43 7.46 5.14
CA LEU A 244 -0.21 6.17 4.94
C LEU A 244 0.52 5.40 3.82
N VAL A 245 1.01 4.21 4.14
CA VAL A 245 1.52 3.28 3.13
C VAL A 245 0.48 2.21 2.86
N TYR A 246 0.00 2.20 1.63
CA TYR A 246 -0.82 1.14 1.11
C TYR A 246 0.04 0.11 0.37
N ALA A 247 0.05 -1.12 0.85
CA ALA A 247 0.80 -2.18 0.20
C ALA A 247 0.13 -3.54 0.37
N ALA A 248 0.01 -4.28 -0.74
CA ALA A 248 -0.58 -5.62 -0.75
C ALA A 248 -0.01 -6.53 0.34
N THR A 249 -0.82 -7.48 0.82
CA THR A 249 -0.35 -8.48 1.79
C THR A 249 0.78 -9.30 1.18
N GLY A 250 1.85 -9.51 1.96
CA GLY A 250 3.01 -10.29 1.50
C GLY A 250 4.24 -9.47 1.11
N ILE A 251 4.11 -8.15 0.88
CA ILE A 251 5.22 -7.25 0.52
C ILE A 251 6.24 -7.03 1.67
N GLY A 252 5.86 -7.33 2.91
CA GLY A 252 6.73 -7.13 4.07
C GLY A 252 6.59 -5.74 4.71
N LYS A 253 5.36 -5.26 4.88
CA LYS A 253 5.04 -3.97 5.55
C LYS A 253 5.71 -3.81 6.92
N THR A 254 5.74 -4.85 7.73
CA THR A 254 6.35 -4.81 9.07
C THR A 254 7.87 -4.57 9.01
N TYR A 255 8.56 -5.19 8.03
CA TYR A 255 9.97 -4.91 7.78
C TYR A 255 10.19 -3.48 7.26
N LEU A 256 9.31 -3.00 6.37
CA LEU A 256 9.34 -1.60 5.93
C LEU A 256 9.28 -0.64 7.12
N ALA A 257 8.35 -0.86 8.06
CA ALA A 257 8.25 -0.05 9.27
C ALA A 257 9.50 -0.14 10.15
N ALA A 258 10.08 -1.34 10.29
CA ALA A 258 11.31 -1.54 11.04
C ALA A 258 12.49 -0.79 10.41
N PHE A 259 12.64 -0.80 9.08
CA PHE A 259 13.68 -0.05 8.37
C PHE A 259 13.47 1.46 8.48
N ASP A 260 12.25 1.95 8.23
CA ASP A 260 11.98 3.40 8.26
C ASP A 260 12.14 4.00 9.67
N SER A 261 11.75 3.24 10.69
CA SER A 261 11.89 3.65 12.09
C SER A 261 13.33 3.53 12.64
N ALA A 262 14.28 2.94 11.90
CA ALA A 262 15.61 2.61 12.42
C ALA A 262 16.43 3.83 12.90
N LYS A 263 16.15 5.02 12.38
CA LYS A 263 16.81 6.28 12.74
C LYS A 263 16.23 6.96 13.98
N TYR A 264 15.05 6.51 14.47
CA TYR A 264 14.37 7.09 15.63
C TYR A 264 14.71 6.32 16.90
N GLU A 265 14.81 7.02 18.03
CA GLU A 265 15.20 6.42 19.29
C GLU A 265 14.03 5.66 19.92
N ARG A 266 12.88 6.35 20.09
CA ARG A 266 11.68 5.82 20.75
C ARG A 266 10.57 5.54 19.74
N VAL A 267 10.18 4.27 19.64
CA VAL A 267 9.24 3.80 18.63
C VAL A 267 8.08 3.06 19.28
N LEU A 268 6.86 3.41 18.90
CA LEU A 268 5.64 2.71 19.25
C LEU A 268 5.10 1.96 18.03
N PHE A 269 4.85 0.67 18.18
CA PHE A 269 4.16 -0.15 17.19
C PHE A 269 2.82 -0.63 17.76
N VAL A 270 1.71 -0.27 17.13
CA VAL A 270 0.35 -0.57 17.59
C VAL A 270 -0.34 -1.54 16.64
N ALA A 271 -0.91 -2.61 17.20
CA ALA A 271 -1.76 -3.55 16.47
C ALA A 271 -2.86 -4.11 17.38
N HIS A 272 -3.88 -4.75 16.78
CA HIS A 272 -5.03 -5.25 17.53
C HIS A 272 -4.85 -6.68 18.06
N ARG A 273 -3.87 -7.46 17.58
CA ARG A 273 -3.62 -8.85 18.01
C ARG A 273 -2.22 -9.04 18.58
N GLU A 274 -2.11 -9.78 19.71
CA GLU A 274 -0.83 -10.11 20.34
C GLU A 274 0.13 -10.84 19.39
N GLU A 275 -0.37 -11.70 18.50
CA GLU A 275 0.46 -12.43 17.55
C GLU A 275 1.16 -11.52 16.55
N ILE A 276 0.46 -10.46 16.09
CA ILE A 276 1.04 -9.45 15.18
C ILE A 276 2.16 -8.70 15.92
N LEU A 277 1.94 -8.33 17.18
CA LEU A 277 2.94 -7.65 18.02
C LEU A 277 4.21 -8.51 18.18
N LYS A 278 4.06 -9.81 18.47
CA LYS A 278 5.18 -10.75 18.62
C LYS A 278 5.95 -10.92 17.31
N GLN A 279 5.26 -11.01 16.17
CA GLN A 279 5.91 -11.10 14.87
C GLN A 279 6.61 -9.80 14.47
N ALA A 280 5.98 -8.65 14.75
CA ALA A 280 6.59 -7.35 14.55
C ALA A 280 7.89 -7.23 15.38
N ALA A 281 7.86 -7.67 16.64
CA ALA A 281 9.04 -7.66 17.49
C ALA A 281 10.21 -8.48 16.89
N VAL A 282 9.92 -9.65 16.30
CA VAL A 282 10.95 -10.45 15.60
C VAL A 282 11.50 -9.68 14.39
N SER A 283 10.64 -9.08 13.57
CA SER A 283 11.06 -8.30 12.41
C SER A 283 11.91 -7.09 12.79
N PHE A 284 11.53 -6.39 13.86
CA PHE A 284 12.29 -5.25 14.39
C PHE A 284 13.65 -5.69 14.97
N LYS A 285 13.71 -6.82 15.69
CA LYS A 285 14.97 -7.38 16.20
C LYS A 285 15.95 -7.71 15.09
N ASN A 286 15.45 -8.18 13.94
CA ASN A 286 16.28 -8.47 12.77
C ASN A 286 16.90 -7.21 12.14
N VAL A 287 16.24 -6.06 12.26
CA VAL A 287 16.68 -4.78 11.67
C VAL A 287 17.42 -3.91 12.68
N ARG A 288 16.93 -3.84 13.92
CA ARG A 288 17.42 -2.96 15.00
C ARG A 288 18.07 -3.76 16.12
N ASN A 289 19.17 -4.43 15.86
CA ASN A 289 19.82 -5.37 16.78
C ASN A 289 20.20 -4.81 18.17
N SER A 290 20.40 -3.49 18.29
CA SER A 290 20.85 -2.84 19.53
C SER A 290 19.71 -2.24 20.36
N ALA A 291 18.48 -2.23 19.87
CA ALA A 291 17.35 -1.70 20.59
C ALA A 291 16.85 -2.67 21.68
N ASP A 292 16.34 -2.15 22.79
CA ASP A 292 15.59 -2.93 23.76
C ASP A 292 14.09 -2.86 23.47
N TYR A 293 13.38 -3.94 23.77
CA TYR A 293 12.04 -4.19 23.33
C TYR A 293 11.13 -4.49 24.50
N GLY A 294 9.94 -3.93 24.49
CA GLY A 294 8.91 -4.17 25.49
C GLY A 294 7.51 -4.34 24.89
N PHE A 295 6.61 -4.86 25.70
CA PHE A 295 5.20 -5.05 25.34
C PHE A 295 4.30 -4.25 26.27
N PHE A 296 3.24 -3.67 25.67
CA PHE A 296 2.18 -3.00 26.40
C PHE A 296 0.83 -3.60 25.98
N ASP A 297 0.48 -4.70 26.62
CA ASP A 297 -0.70 -5.50 26.28
C ASP A 297 -1.51 -5.94 27.51
N GLY A 298 -2.35 -6.95 27.41
CA GLY A 298 -3.12 -7.51 28.52
C GLY A 298 -2.28 -8.09 29.66
N LYS A 299 -1.00 -8.45 29.41
CA LYS A 299 -0.14 -9.17 30.34
C LYS A 299 1.05 -8.34 30.81
N GLU A 300 1.66 -7.58 29.92
CA GLU A 300 2.87 -6.79 30.13
C GLU A 300 2.57 -5.30 30.00
N LYS A 301 3.27 -4.44 30.76
CA LYS A 301 3.12 -2.98 30.81
C LYS A 301 4.47 -2.29 30.84
N ASP A 302 5.34 -2.64 29.89
CA ASP A 302 6.66 -2.01 29.78
C ASP A 302 6.53 -0.55 29.34
N THR A 303 7.24 0.36 30.03
CA THR A 303 7.21 1.80 29.73
C THR A 303 8.58 2.40 29.49
N ASP A 304 9.67 1.66 29.76
CA ASP A 304 11.05 2.14 29.76
C ASP A 304 11.87 1.67 28.53
N LYS A 305 11.23 0.96 27.59
CA LYS A 305 11.91 0.40 26.43
C LYS A 305 11.93 1.35 25.25
N SER A 306 12.96 1.25 24.43
CA SER A 306 13.12 2.09 23.23
C SER A 306 12.12 1.71 22.12
N VAL A 307 11.69 0.46 22.05
CA VAL A 307 10.62 0.03 21.13
C VAL A 307 9.52 -0.68 21.90
N ILE A 308 8.34 -0.12 21.90
CA ILE A 308 7.15 -0.67 22.56
C ILE A 308 6.17 -1.23 21.53
N PHE A 309 5.77 -2.49 21.72
CA PHE A 309 4.70 -3.14 20.94
C PHE A 309 3.42 -3.14 21.77
N ALA A 310 2.45 -2.32 21.38
CA ALA A 310 1.25 -2.10 22.14
C ALA A 310 -0.01 -2.69 21.50
N SER A 311 -0.83 -3.37 22.34
CA SER A 311 -2.17 -3.75 21.91
C SER A 311 -3.10 -2.54 21.98
N VAL A 312 -3.84 -2.29 20.90
CA VAL A 312 -4.83 -1.21 20.86
C VAL A 312 -5.91 -1.38 21.94
N ALA A 313 -6.31 -2.63 22.23
CA ALA A 313 -7.30 -2.93 23.26
C ALA A 313 -6.85 -2.54 24.66
N THR A 314 -5.54 -2.45 24.90
CA THR A 314 -4.96 -2.01 26.16
C THR A 314 -4.60 -0.53 26.10
N LEU A 315 -3.69 -0.12 25.22
CA LEU A 315 -3.18 1.26 25.16
C LEU A 315 -4.28 2.28 24.84
N GLY A 316 -5.29 1.91 24.02
CA GLY A 316 -6.39 2.77 23.63
C GLY A 316 -7.43 3.05 24.75
N ARG A 317 -7.20 2.56 25.98
CA ARG A 317 -8.02 2.92 27.14
C ARG A 317 -7.54 4.25 27.71
N THR A 318 -8.47 5.09 28.13
CA THR A 318 -8.18 6.42 28.69
C THR A 318 -7.28 6.38 29.93
N GLU A 319 -7.32 5.29 30.68
CA GLU A 319 -6.50 5.07 31.87
C GLU A 319 -5.00 4.96 31.60
N TYR A 320 -4.59 4.65 30.34
CA TYR A 320 -3.18 4.49 29.97
C TYR A 320 -2.64 5.65 29.13
N LEU A 321 -3.50 6.49 28.57
CA LEU A 321 -3.13 7.67 27.78
C LEU A 321 -2.97 8.90 28.67
N ASN A 322 -1.88 8.96 29.45
CA ASN A 322 -1.57 10.05 30.37
C ASN A 322 -0.07 10.10 30.68
N GLU A 323 0.35 11.21 31.28
CA GLU A 323 1.76 11.51 31.63
C GLU A 323 2.44 10.45 32.54
N THR A 324 1.65 9.64 33.29
CA THR A 324 2.20 8.63 34.21
C THR A 324 2.78 7.43 33.45
N TYR A 325 2.17 7.07 32.34
CA TYR A 325 2.64 5.96 31.50
C TYR A 325 3.54 6.48 30.39
N PHE A 326 3.04 7.40 29.55
CA PHE A 326 3.76 7.96 28.43
C PHE A 326 3.36 9.42 28.25
N PRO A 327 4.27 10.40 28.34
CA PRO A 327 4.04 11.75 27.85
C PRO A 327 3.59 11.77 26.39
N ALA A 328 2.85 12.78 25.98
CA ALA A 328 2.32 12.87 24.61
C ALA A 328 3.42 12.87 23.54
N ASP A 329 4.59 13.43 23.85
CA ASP A 329 5.80 13.50 23.00
C ASP A 329 6.82 12.39 23.27
N TYR A 330 6.43 11.33 24.03
CA TYR A 330 7.36 10.27 24.42
C TYR A 330 7.95 9.51 23.25
N PHE A 331 7.14 9.22 22.22
CA PHE A 331 7.58 8.47 21.05
C PHE A 331 7.96 9.39 19.89
N ASP A 332 9.16 9.21 19.33
CA ASP A 332 9.57 9.90 18.12
C ASP A 332 8.83 9.40 16.88
N TYR A 333 8.47 8.12 16.87
CA TYR A 333 7.88 7.43 15.74
C TYR A 333 6.76 6.50 16.17
N VAL A 334 5.56 6.69 15.62
CA VAL A 334 4.39 5.86 15.89
C VAL A 334 3.97 5.11 14.64
N ILE A 335 3.81 3.79 14.75
CA ILE A 335 3.37 2.91 13.68
C ILE A 335 2.02 2.32 14.06
N ILE A 336 1.05 2.45 13.18
CA ILE A 336 -0.27 1.82 13.31
C ILE A 336 -0.39 0.77 12.19
N ASP A 337 -0.37 -0.51 12.56
CA ASP A 337 -0.60 -1.60 11.61
C ASP A 337 -2.10 -1.85 11.42
N GLU A 338 -2.47 -2.35 10.24
CA GLU A 338 -3.85 -2.49 9.77
C GLU A 338 -4.65 -1.19 10.01
N PHE A 339 -4.09 -0.11 9.48
CA PHE A 339 -4.55 1.27 9.69
C PHE A 339 -6.02 1.50 9.29
N HIS A 340 -6.63 0.61 8.51
CA HIS A 340 -8.06 0.64 8.20
C HIS A 340 -8.95 0.50 9.45
N HIS A 341 -8.42 0.07 10.59
CA HIS A 341 -9.10 0.09 11.88
C HIS A 341 -8.92 1.41 12.67
N ALA A 342 -8.11 2.36 12.16
CA ALA A 342 -7.76 3.59 12.88
C ALA A 342 -8.95 4.53 13.15
N VAL A 343 -10.08 4.31 12.50
CA VAL A 343 -11.33 5.05 12.73
C VAL A 343 -12.07 4.64 14.00
N THR A 344 -11.74 3.50 14.62
CA THR A 344 -12.37 3.09 15.86
C THR A 344 -11.89 3.95 17.03
N ASP A 345 -12.76 4.19 18.02
CA ASP A 345 -12.49 5.09 19.16
C ASP A 345 -11.17 4.81 19.89
N GLN A 346 -10.77 3.54 19.99
CA GLN A 346 -9.54 3.16 20.68
C GLN A 346 -8.29 3.57 19.90
N TYR A 347 -8.27 3.33 18.58
CA TYR A 347 -7.17 3.78 17.72
C TYR A 347 -7.11 5.29 17.64
N ARG A 348 -8.27 5.94 17.47
CA ARG A 348 -8.38 7.39 17.36
C ARG A 348 -7.80 8.09 18.60
N ARG A 349 -8.11 7.61 19.79
CA ARG A 349 -7.53 8.13 21.03
C ARG A 349 -6.01 8.02 21.09
N ILE A 350 -5.42 6.93 20.58
CA ILE A 350 -3.96 6.76 20.50
C ILE A 350 -3.35 7.80 19.53
N VAL A 351 -3.94 7.94 18.36
CA VAL A 351 -3.46 8.87 17.32
C VAL A 351 -3.60 10.33 17.72
N GLU A 352 -4.67 10.68 18.46
CA GLU A 352 -4.92 12.05 18.94
C GLU A 352 -4.05 12.39 20.17
N TYR A 353 -3.70 11.41 20.98
CA TYR A 353 -2.90 11.62 22.19
C TYR A 353 -1.42 11.83 21.89
N PHE A 354 -0.80 10.95 21.09
CA PHE A 354 0.63 11.02 20.83
C PHE A 354 0.97 12.05 19.74
N GLN A 355 2.08 12.77 19.95
CA GLN A 355 2.63 13.80 19.07
C GLN A 355 4.03 13.38 18.57
N PRO A 356 4.16 12.31 17.77
CA PRO A 356 5.46 11.87 17.27
C PRO A 356 6.01 12.82 16.21
N GLN A 357 7.32 12.74 15.94
CA GLN A 357 7.93 13.38 14.79
C GLN A 357 7.35 12.84 13.47
N PHE A 358 6.97 11.55 13.45
CA PHE A 358 6.28 10.96 12.30
C PHE A 358 5.34 9.82 12.73
N LEU A 359 4.13 9.81 12.16
CA LEU A 359 3.15 8.75 12.29
C LEU A 359 3.03 7.97 10.97
N LEU A 360 3.28 6.67 11.01
CA LEU A 360 3.14 5.77 9.86
C LEU A 360 1.91 4.87 10.01
N GLY A 361 0.94 5.03 9.11
CA GLY A 361 -0.14 4.07 8.91
C GLY A 361 0.25 3.01 7.88
N LEU A 362 0.00 1.73 8.18
CA LEU A 362 0.20 0.62 7.26
C LEU A 362 -1.13 -0.08 7.00
N THR A 363 -1.47 -0.31 5.73
CA THR A 363 -2.67 -1.07 5.37
C THR A 363 -2.47 -1.89 4.10
N ALA A 364 -3.19 -3.01 3.99
CA ALA A 364 -3.24 -3.81 2.76
C ALA A 364 -4.42 -3.44 1.86
N THR A 365 -5.38 -2.70 2.39
CA THR A 365 -6.64 -2.39 1.72
C THR A 365 -7.05 -0.95 2.05
N PRO A 366 -6.81 0.02 1.15
CA PRO A 366 -7.17 1.42 1.41
C PRO A 366 -8.66 1.69 1.28
N GLU A 367 -9.37 0.82 0.57
CA GLU A 367 -10.63 1.17 -0.08
C GLU A 367 -11.87 0.70 0.66
N ARG A 368 -11.81 0.19 1.93
CA ARG A 368 -12.99 -0.51 2.41
C ARG A 368 -13.43 -0.18 3.82
N MET A 369 -14.70 0.07 3.86
CA MET A 369 -15.62 0.26 4.99
C MET A 369 -15.28 1.44 5.90
N ASP A 370 -13.98 1.68 6.19
CA ASP A 370 -13.50 2.71 7.11
C ASP A 370 -12.50 3.68 6.44
N GLY A 371 -12.18 3.48 5.16
CA GLY A 371 -11.04 4.10 4.46
C GLY A 371 -11.11 5.61 4.26
N LYS A 372 -12.24 6.21 4.49
CA LYS A 372 -12.46 7.63 4.19
C LYS A 372 -11.92 8.53 5.27
N ASN A 373 -12.03 8.13 6.53
CA ASN A 373 -11.44 8.84 7.66
C ASN A 373 -9.95 8.51 7.86
N ILE A 374 -9.46 7.42 7.29
CA ILE A 374 -8.04 7.04 7.36
C ILE A 374 -7.18 8.09 6.67
N TYR A 375 -7.61 8.58 5.51
CA TYR A 375 -6.88 9.62 4.78
C TYR A 375 -6.81 10.94 5.58
N GLU A 376 -7.90 11.30 6.26
CA GLU A 376 -7.94 12.47 7.14
C GLU A 376 -6.95 12.34 8.31
N ILE A 377 -6.94 11.18 8.97
CA ILE A 377 -6.02 10.90 10.08
C ILE A 377 -4.55 11.05 9.66
N CYS A 378 -4.22 10.67 8.42
CA CYS A 378 -2.88 10.82 7.83
C CYS A 378 -2.71 12.10 7.01
N ASP A 379 -3.53 13.12 7.25
CA ASP A 379 -3.46 14.44 6.60
C ASP A 379 -3.46 14.30 5.06
N TYR A 380 -4.19 13.32 4.51
CA TYR A 380 -4.26 12.98 3.08
C TYR A 380 -2.91 12.66 2.43
N ASN A 381 -1.92 12.30 3.22
CA ASN A 381 -0.59 11.95 2.74
C ASN A 381 -0.44 10.44 2.53
N VAL A 382 -0.38 10.01 1.27
CA VAL A 382 -0.12 8.62 0.86
C VAL A 382 1.16 8.58 0.05
N PRO A 383 2.33 8.50 0.70
CA PRO A 383 3.63 8.53 0.02
C PRO A 383 3.83 7.37 -0.95
N TYR A 384 3.33 6.18 -0.59
CA TYR A 384 3.53 4.98 -1.40
C TYR A 384 2.31 4.08 -1.42
N GLN A 385 2.01 3.57 -2.61
CA GLN A 385 0.98 2.55 -2.80
C GLN A 385 1.40 1.49 -3.82
N ILE A 386 1.03 0.24 -3.56
CA ILE A 386 1.19 -0.87 -4.49
C ILE A 386 0.06 -1.88 -4.32
N SER A 387 -0.70 -2.08 -5.39
CA SER A 387 -1.81 -3.03 -5.44
C SER A 387 -1.32 -4.47 -5.54
N LEU A 388 -2.22 -5.44 -5.33
CA LEU A 388 -1.91 -6.86 -5.51
C LEU A 388 -1.49 -7.15 -6.97
N LYS A 389 -2.21 -6.58 -7.95
CA LYS A 389 -1.92 -6.72 -9.38
C LYS A 389 -0.53 -6.20 -9.73
N GLU A 390 -0.19 -5.00 -9.27
CA GLU A 390 1.13 -4.43 -9.49
C GLU A 390 2.24 -5.23 -8.82
N ALA A 391 2.02 -5.71 -7.60
CA ALA A 391 3.01 -6.51 -6.87
C ALA A 391 3.31 -7.85 -7.58
N ILE A 392 2.29 -8.50 -8.15
CA ILE A 392 2.47 -9.71 -8.96
C ILE A 392 3.18 -9.36 -10.28
N ASN A 393 2.72 -8.34 -11.00
CA ASN A 393 3.32 -7.93 -12.26
C ASN A 393 4.78 -7.48 -12.12
N LYS A 394 5.13 -6.88 -10.98
CA LYS A 394 6.52 -6.55 -10.63
C LYS A 394 7.32 -7.76 -10.11
N GLY A 395 6.68 -8.93 -9.97
CA GLY A 395 7.33 -10.15 -9.50
C GLY A 395 7.77 -10.12 -8.04
N MET A 396 7.14 -9.28 -7.24
CA MET A 396 7.33 -9.20 -5.78
C MET A 396 6.51 -10.24 -5.04
N LEU A 397 5.47 -10.76 -5.69
CA LEU A 397 4.64 -11.89 -5.26
C LEU A 397 4.60 -12.93 -6.38
N VAL A 398 4.33 -14.21 -6.05
CA VAL A 398 4.08 -15.22 -7.07
C VAL A 398 2.70 -15.03 -7.69
N PRO A 399 2.49 -15.42 -8.97
CA PRO A 399 1.15 -15.45 -9.54
C PRO A 399 0.27 -16.51 -8.85
N PHE A 400 -1.03 -16.46 -9.09
CA PHE A 400 -1.98 -17.46 -8.60
C PHE A 400 -2.69 -18.17 -9.74
N HIS A 401 -3.06 -19.44 -9.47
CA HIS A 401 -3.99 -20.21 -10.31
C HIS A 401 -5.28 -20.37 -9.51
N TYR A 402 -6.29 -19.61 -9.85
CA TYR A 402 -7.58 -19.60 -9.16
C TYR A 402 -8.59 -20.48 -9.90
N TYR A 403 -9.24 -21.33 -9.15
CA TYR A 403 -10.27 -22.26 -9.64
C TYR A 403 -11.56 -22.05 -8.85
N GLY A 404 -12.52 -21.36 -9.43
CA GLY A 404 -13.87 -21.26 -8.91
C GLY A 404 -14.64 -22.55 -9.17
N VAL A 405 -14.96 -23.27 -8.11
CA VAL A 405 -15.64 -24.57 -8.15
C VAL A 405 -17.10 -24.38 -7.73
N TYR A 406 -18.04 -24.81 -8.58
CA TYR A 406 -19.45 -24.73 -8.23
C TYR A 406 -19.79 -25.69 -7.08
N ASP A 407 -20.26 -25.12 -5.96
CA ASP A 407 -20.76 -25.83 -4.77
C ASP A 407 -22.29 -25.80 -4.80
N GLU A 408 -22.94 -26.96 -4.77
CA GLU A 408 -24.39 -27.10 -4.83
C GLU A 408 -25.10 -26.69 -3.52
N THR A 409 -24.38 -26.22 -2.51
CA THR A 409 -24.96 -25.75 -1.25
C THR A 409 -25.89 -24.55 -1.51
N ASP A 410 -27.12 -24.66 -1.06
CA ASP A 410 -28.12 -23.61 -1.18
C ASP A 410 -28.10 -22.66 0.02
N TYR A 411 -27.73 -21.39 -0.23
CA TYR A 411 -27.65 -20.34 0.80
C TYR A 411 -28.92 -19.47 0.87
N SER A 412 -29.90 -19.67 -0.03
CA SER A 412 -31.07 -18.78 -0.15
C SER A 412 -31.96 -18.73 1.10
N GLY A 413 -31.94 -19.81 1.89
CA GLY A 413 -32.70 -19.93 3.14
C GLY A 413 -31.94 -19.60 4.42
N LEU A 414 -30.62 -19.28 4.32
CA LEU A 414 -29.78 -19.06 5.48
C LEU A 414 -29.89 -17.60 5.96
N ARG A 415 -29.97 -17.41 7.29
CA ARG A 415 -30.06 -16.08 7.91
C ARG A 415 -28.71 -15.35 7.85
N ILE A 416 -28.78 -14.04 7.63
CA ILE A 416 -27.63 -13.14 7.72
C ILE A 416 -27.79 -12.31 8.99
N VAL A 417 -26.77 -12.38 9.88
CA VAL A 417 -26.68 -11.63 11.13
C VAL A 417 -25.43 -10.74 11.09
N LYS A 418 -25.60 -9.42 11.21
CA LYS A 418 -24.49 -8.45 11.12
C LYS A 418 -23.62 -8.61 9.86
N GLY A 419 -24.26 -8.89 8.72
CA GLY A 419 -23.59 -9.04 7.42
C GLY A 419 -22.85 -10.36 7.21
N ARG A 420 -23.04 -11.36 8.10
CA ARG A 420 -22.49 -12.72 8.00
C ARG A 420 -23.60 -13.76 8.08
N TYR A 421 -23.42 -14.89 7.38
CA TYR A 421 -24.30 -16.03 7.54
C TYR A 421 -24.24 -16.60 8.95
N ASP A 422 -25.40 -17.05 9.47
CA ASP A 422 -25.49 -17.70 10.78
C ASP A 422 -24.63 -18.97 10.81
N GLU A 423 -23.71 -19.05 11.79
CA GLU A 423 -22.74 -20.16 11.90
C GLU A 423 -23.40 -21.51 12.10
N GLN A 424 -24.50 -21.56 12.85
CA GLN A 424 -25.20 -22.83 13.14
C GLN A 424 -25.90 -23.35 11.87
N GLU A 425 -26.51 -22.47 11.10
CA GLU A 425 -27.14 -22.83 9.83
C GLU A 425 -26.12 -23.25 8.77
N LEU A 426 -24.95 -22.58 8.69
CA LEU A 426 -23.83 -23.03 7.85
C LEU A 426 -23.31 -24.41 8.26
N ASN A 427 -23.18 -24.68 9.56
CA ASN A 427 -22.76 -25.99 10.04
C ASN A 427 -23.75 -27.09 9.62
N GLN A 428 -25.06 -26.83 9.68
CA GLN A 428 -26.07 -27.80 9.22
C GLN A 428 -25.96 -28.07 7.71
N ALA A 429 -25.57 -27.08 6.91
CA ALA A 429 -25.40 -27.25 5.47
C ALA A 429 -24.11 -28.00 5.08
N TYR A 430 -23.06 -27.90 5.92
CA TYR A 430 -21.73 -28.41 5.56
C TYR A 430 -21.36 -29.72 6.21
N ILE A 431 -21.68 -29.90 7.51
CA ILE A 431 -21.24 -31.06 8.30
C ILE A 431 -22.07 -32.29 7.92
N GLY A 432 -21.39 -33.41 7.65
CA GLY A 432 -22.02 -34.63 7.19
C GLY A 432 -22.46 -34.62 5.71
N ASN A 433 -22.05 -33.60 4.95
CA ASN A 433 -22.37 -33.52 3.52
C ASN A 433 -21.32 -34.25 2.67
N GLU A 434 -21.49 -35.54 2.47
CA GLU A 434 -20.57 -36.43 1.73
C GLU A 434 -20.28 -35.92 0.31
N ARG A 435 -21.28 -35.38 -0.40
CA ARG A 435 -21.09 -34.85 -1.75
C ARG A 435 -20.11 -33.68 -1.77
N ARG A 436 -20.22 -32.81 -0.75
CA ARG A 436 -19.34 -31.67 -0.60
C ARG A 436 -17.91 -32.11 -0.23
N TYR A 437 -17.74 -33.06 0.66
CA TYR A 437 -16.43 -33.64 0.99
C TYR A 437 -15.77 -34.27 -0.23
N ASP A 438 -16.51 -35.05 -1.03
CA ASP A 438 -16.01 -35.66 -2.27
C ASP A 438 -15.59 -34.57 -3.29
N LEU A 439 -16.36 -33.50 -3.41
CA LEU A 439 -16.05 -32.38 -4.28
C LEU A 439 -14.72 -31.72 -3.87
N ILE A 440 -14.58 -31.34 -2.59
CA ILE A 440 -13.38 -30.70 -2.05
C ILE A 440 -12.16 -31.61 -2.20
N TYR A 441 -12.28 -32.89 -1.82
CA TYR A 441 -11.22 -33.88 -1.93
C TYR A 441 -10.78 -34.08 -3.39
N LYS A 442 -11.74 -34.21 -4.32
CA LYS A 442 -11.49 -34.37 -5.77
C LYS A 442 -10.62 -33.21 -6.31
N TYR A 443 -10.97 -31.97 -6.02
CA TYR A 443 -10.24 -30.81 -6.50
C TYR A 443 -8.87 -30.66 -5.81
N TYR A 444 -8.78 -30.92 -4.50
CA TYR A 444 -7.49 -30.97 -3.80
C TYR A 444 -6.54 -32.01 -4.45
N ARG A 445 -7.03 -33.19 -4.80
CA ARG A 445 -6.24 -34.26 -5.48
C ARG A 445 -5.84 -33.87 -6.89
N LYS A 446 -6.71 -33.16 -7.62
CA LYS A 446 -6.47 -32.74 -9.01
C LYS A 446 -5.29 -31.78 -9.10
N TYR A 447 -5.20 -30.82 -8.20
CA TYR A 447 -4.21 -29.75 -8.25
C TYR A 447 -2.98 -29.97 -7.38
N ARG A 448 -2.88 -31.10 -6.73
CA ARG A 448 -1.74 -31.58 -5.91
C ARG A 448 -1.03 -30.50 -5.12
N SER A 449 -1.12 -30.54 -3.81
CA SER A 449 -0.46 -29.64 -2.89
C SER A 449 0.44 -30.38 -1.93
N ALA A 450 1.55 -29.76 -1.57
CA ALA A 450 2.40 -30.23 -0.48
C ALA A 450 2.02 -29.56 0.85
N ARG A 451 1.55 -28.30 0.80
CA ARG A 451 1.22 -27.47 1.97
C ARG A 451 0.00 -26.60 1.69
N ALA A 452 -1.16 -27.03 2.20
CA ALA A 452 -2.43 -26.33 2.00
C ALA A 452 -3.00 -25.75 3.28
N ILE A 453 -3.79 -24.66 3.15
CA ILE A 453 -4.68 -24.14 4.18
C ILE A 453 -6.11 -24.13 3.64
N GLY A 454 -7.07 -24.65 4.39
CA GLY A 454 -8.51 -24.55 4.15
C GLY A 454 -9.16 -23.61 5.17
N PHE A 455 -9.85 -22.56 4.69
CA PHE A 455 -10.59 -21.63 5.53
C PHE A 455 -12.02 -22.08 5.74
N CYS A 456 -12.36 -22.40 6.99
CA CYS A 456 -13.66 -22.93 7.41
C CYS A 456 -14.53 -21.87 8.10
N CYS A 457 -15.84 -22.08 8.15
CA CYS A 457 -16.79 -21.15 8.77
C CYS A 457 -16.85 -21.26 10.31
N SER A 458 -16.57 -22.46 10.86
CA SER A 458 -16.68 -22.76 12.29
C SER A 458 -15.62 -23.77 12.75
N ARG A 459 -15.44 -23.87 14.07
CA ARG A 459 -14.57 -24.88 14.71
C ARG A 459 -14.99 -26.29 14.33
N GLN A 460 -16.30 -26.58 14.42
CA GLN A 460 -16.86 -27.88 14.10
C GLN A 460 -16.63 -28.24 12.63
N HIS A 461 -16.78 -27.27 11.70
CA HIS A 461 -16.46 -27.48 10.28
C HIS A 461 -14.96 -27.77 10.07
N ALA A 462 -14.05 -27.07 10.77
CA ALA A 462 -12.62 -27.34 10.65
C ALA A 462 -12.22 -28.72 11.17
N GLU A 463 -12.79 -29.16 12.32
CA GLU A 463 -12.61 -30.50 12.87
C GLU A 463 -13.11 -31.59 11.91
N ASP A 464 -14.28 -31.38 11.36
CA ASP A 464 -14.92 -32.34 10.46
C ASP A 464 -14.12 -32.51 9.16
N MET A 465 -13.66 -31.40 8.57
CA MET A 465 -12.79 -31.42 7.40
C MET A 465 -11.42 -32.06 7.68
N ALA A 466 -10.81 -31.82 8.83
CA ALA A 466 -9.56 -32.47 9.21
C ALA A 466 -9.75 -33.98 9.38
N LYS A 467 -10.84 -34.41 10.02
CA LYS A 467 -11.22 -35.80 10.17
C LYS A 467 -11.41 -36.50 8.81
N GLU A 468 -12.19 -35.89 7.92
CA GLU A 468 -12.46 -36.41 6.59
C GLU A 468 -11.19 -36.61 5.75
N PHE A 469 -10.29 -35.61 5.79
CA PHE A 469 -9.03 -35.71 5.07
C PHE A 469 -8.11 -36.78 5.66
N CYS A 470 -8.01 -36.86 6.99
CA CYS A 470 -7.27 -37.96 7.67
C CYS A 470 -7.81 -39.35 7.32
N GLN A 471 -9.13 -39.55 7.31
CA GLN A 471 -9.74 -40.80 6.91
C GLN A 471 -9.44 -41.19 5.46
N ARG A 472 -9.27 -40.21 4.58
CA ARG A 472 -8.89 -40.35 3.18
C ARG A 472 -7.37 -40.43 2.95
N GLY A 473 -6.57 -40.55 4.02
CA GLY A 473 -5.11 -40.70 3.97
C GLY A 473 -4.31 -39.44 3.78
N ILE A 474 -4.89 -38.24 4.01
CA ILE A 474 -4.19 -36.95 3.96
C ILE A 474 -4.03 -36.44 5.39
N ALA A 475 -2.81 -36.52 5.94
CA ALA A 475 -2.52 -36.03 7.27
C ALA A 475 -2.88 -34.54 7.40
N SER A 476 -3.82 -34.22 8.28
CA SER A 476 -4.43 -32.89 8.41
C SER A 476 -4.70 -32.55 9.86
N ALA A 477 -4.77 -31.26 10.18
CA ALA A 477 -5.11 -30.76 11.51
C ALA A 477 -6.10 -29.58 11.42
N ALA A 478 -6.88 -29.37 12.48
CA ALA A 478 -7.73 -28.22 12.66
C ALA A 478 -7.05 -27.20 13.57
N VAL A 479 -7.14 -25.88 13.24
CA VAL A 479 -6.58 -24.79 14.05
C VAL A 479 -7.61 -23.69 14.25
N TYR A 480 -8.00 -23.48 15.52
CA TYR A 480 -9.00 -22.50 15.94
C TYR A 480 -8.77 -22.09 17.39
N SER A 481 -9.47 -21.06 17.89
CA SER A 481 -9.41 -20.65 19.30
C SER A 481 -10.42 -21.40 20.16
N GLY A 482 -10.07 -21.73 21.44
CA GLY A 482 -10.94 -22.35 22.44
C GLY A 482 -10.56 -23.79 22.76
N GLU A 483 -11.51 -24.61 23.28
CA GLU A 483 -11.28 -25.99 23.67
C GLU A 483 -10.88 -26.85 22.48
N ASN A 484 -9.90 -27.73 22.66
CA ASN A 484 -9.34 -28.56 21.61
C ASN A 484 -10.23 -29.78 21.34
N GLY A 485 -10.55 -30.01 20.06
CA GLY A 485 -11.17 -31.22 19.57
C GLY A 485 -10.14 -32.33 19.27
N ALA A 486 -10.61 -33.42 18.69
CA ALA A 486 -9.79 -34.61 18.42
C ALA A 486 -8.73 -34.40 17.34
N TYR A 487 -8.97 -33.49 16.41
CA TYR A 487 -8.07 -33.12 15.31
C TYR A 487 -7.46 -31.73 15.49
N ALA A 488 -7.70 -31.08 16.65
CA ALA A 488 -7.18 -29.74 16.94
C ALA A 488 -5.68 -29.81 17.26
N GLU A 489 -4.95 -28.83 16.73
CA GLU A 489 -3.53 -28.62 17.05
C GLU A 489 -3.32 -27.17 17.47
N GLU A 490 -2.34 -26.97 18.36
CA GLU A 490 -1.87 -25.62 18.66
C GLU A 490 -1.27 -24.99 17.40
N ARG A 491 -1.54 -23.71 17.18
CA ARG A 491 -1.21 -22.98 15.96
C ARG A 491 0.25 -23.11 15.53
N ASN A 492 1.21 -22.86 16.43
CA ASN A 492 2.63 -22.89 16.10
C ASN A 492 3.11 -24.31 15.80
N GLU A 493 2.55 -25.28 16.52
CA GLU A 493 2.84 -26.70 16.31
C GLU A 493 2.29 -27.17 14.96
N ALA A 494 1.07 -26.79 14.60
CA ALA A 494 0.50 -27.09 13.29
C ALA A 494 1.34 -26.49 12.15
N ILE A 495 1.81 -25.25 12.31
CA ILE A 495 2.70 -24.59 11.34
C ILE A 495 4.03 -25.37 11.22
N ARG A 496 4.63 -25.77 12.34
CA ARG A 496 5.85 -26.57 12.36
C ARG A 496 5.67 -27.87 11.62
N LYS A 497 4.59 -28.62 11.94
CA LYS A 497 4.24 -29.90 11.29
C LYS A 497 4.01 -29.71 9.78
N LEU A 498 3.32 -28.66 9.36
CA LEU A 498 3.09 -28.35 7.95
C LEU A 498 4.40 -28.04 7.21
N LYS A 499 5.29 -27.25 7.83
CA LYS A 499 6.61 -26.93 7.26
C LYS A 499 7.48 -28.18 7.08
N ASN A 500 7.44 -29.09 8.04
CA ASN A 500 8.18 -30.34 8.02
C ASN A 500 7.56 -31.44 7.15
N GLY A 501 6.31 -31.23 6.66
CA GLY A 501 5.59 -32.21 5.86
C GLY A 501 4.96 -33.36 6.69
N GLU A 502 4.90 -33.22 8.01
CA GLU A 502 4.23 -34.15 8.93
C GLU A 502 2.70 -34.12 8.72
N ILE A 503 2.16 -32.93 8.43
CA ILE A 503 0.80 -32.73 7.92
C ILE A 503 0.86 -32.00 6.59
N ARG A 504 -0.19 -32.17 5.77
CA ARG A 504 -0.31 -31.54 4.44
C ARG A 504 -1.34 -30.45 4.38
N VAL A 505 -2.34 -30.48 5.25
CA VAL A 505 -3.44 -29.49 5.24
C VAL A 505 -3.72 -29.02 6.66
N ILE A 506 -3.88 -27.72 6.82
CA ILE A 506 -4.45 -27.09 8.01
C ILE A 506 -5.83 -26.56 7.66
N PHE A 507 -6.87 -26.97 8.40
CA PHE A 507 -8.20 -26.38 8.34
C PHE A 507 -8.34 -25.36 9.47
N SER A 508 -8.69 -24.11 9.13
CA SER A 508 -8.61 -23.01 10.09
C SER A 508 -9.86 -22.15 10.11
N VAL A 509 -10.18 -21.65 11.31
CA VAL A 509 -11.20 -20.62 11.53
C VAL A 509 -10.53 -19.36 12.06
N ASP A 510 -10.48 -18.31 11.25
CA ASP A 510 -9.98 -16.93 11.54
C ASP A 510 -8.57 -16.82 12.13
N MET A 511 -7.91 -17.94 12.49
CA MET A 511 -6.56 -17.95 13.10
C MET A 511 -5.43 -17.62 12.12
N PHE A 512 -5.68 -17.71 10.80
CA PHE A 512 -4.70 -17.50 9.74
C PHE A 512 -5.05 -16.30 8.84
N ASN A 513 -6.05 -15.51 9.20
CA ASN A 513 -6.38 -14.28 8.49
C ASN A 513 -5.24 -13.26 8.61
N GLU A 514 -4.58 -13.20 9.78
CA GLU A 514 -3.53 -12.24 10.10
C GLU A 514 -2.42 -12.91 10.95
N GLY A 515 -1.21 -12.31 10.93
CA GLY A 515 -0.13 -12.72 11.83
C GLY A 515 0.46 -14.12 11.57
N VAL A 516 0.52 -14.63 10.34
CA VAL A 516 1.16 -15.93 10.01
C VAL A 516 2.11 -15.79 8.84
N ASP A 517 3.29 -16.37 8.98
CA ASP A 517 4.30 -16.45 7.92
C ASP A 517 4.54 -17.92 7.51
N ILE A 518 3.84 -18.36 6.46
CA ILE A 518 4.07 -19.66 5.82
C ILE A 518 4.38 -19.41 4.34
N THR A 519 5.59 -18.97 4.05
CA THR A 519 6.03 -18.65 2.68
C THR A 519 5.96 -19.85 1.74
N SER A 520 6.15 -21.07 2.29
CA SER A 520 6.12 -22.34 1.55
C SER A 520 4.71 -22.84 1.19
N LEU A 521 3.65 -22.11 1.54
CA LEU A 521 2.27 -22.47 1.22
C LEU A 521 2.05 -22.46 -0.29
N ASP A 522 1.54 -23.56 -0.85
CA ASP A 522 1.32 -23.74 -2.29
C ASP A 522 -0.15 -23.91 -2.68
N MET A 523 -1.06 -24.01 -1.69
CA MET A 523 -2.51 -24.05 -1.93
C MET A 523 -3.29 -23.35 -0.82
N VAL A 524 -4.33 -22.64 -1.23
CA VAL A 524 -5.37 -22.07 -0.36
C VAL A 524 -6.73 -22.57 -0.83
N MET A 525 -7.58 -23.00 0.13
CA MET A 525 -8.94 -23.43 -0.13
C MET A 525 -9.93 -22.56 0.64
N PHE A 526 -10.86 -21.91 -0.05
CA PHE A 526 -11.98 -21.20 0.54
C PHE A 526 -13.18 -22.14 0.64
N LEU A 527 -13.45 -22.62 1.86
CA LEU A 527 -14.49 -23.60 2.18
C LEU A 527 -15.72 -22.95 2.83
N ARG A 528 -15.78 -21.63 2.81
CA ARG A 528 -16.87 -20.82 3.34
C ARG A 528 -17.18 -19.66 2.40
N PRO A 529 -18.39 -19.06 2.48
CA PRO A 529 -18.69 -17.87 1.71
C PRO A 529 -17.69 -16.73 1.97
N THR A 530 -17.22 -16.10 0.92
CA THR A 530 -16.39 -14.90 1.02
C THR A 530 -17.26 -13.69 1.33
N GLU A 531 -17.36 -13.31 2.59
CA GLU A 531 -18.20 -12.22 3.05
C GLU A 531 -17.49 -10.86 2.98
N SER A 532 -16.16 -10.86 3.21
CA SER A 532 -15.32 -9.66 3.21
C SER A 532 -14.21 -9.76 2.17
N PRO A 533 -14.19 -8.85 1.20
CA PRO A 533 -13.09 -8.71 0.25
C PRO A 533 -11.72 -8.51 0.90
N VAL A 534 -11.68 -7.77 2.02
CA VAL A 534 -10.45 -7.53 2.80
C VAL A 534 -9.89 -8.86 3.31
N VAL A 535 -10.74 -9.66 3.96
CA VAL A 535 -10.36 -10.98 4.49
C VAL A 535 -9.92 -11.91 3.36
N PHE A 536 -10.62 -11.90 2.22
CA PHE A 536 -10.25 -12.69 1.05
C PHE A 536 -8.84 -12.35 0.56
N LEU A 537 -8.55 -11.06 0.33
CA LEU A 537 -7.24 -10.62 -0.13
C LEU A 537 -6.13 -10.84 0.92
N GLN A 538 -6.44 -10.72 2.21
CA GLN A 538 -5.50 -11.04 3.28
C GLN A 538 -5.16 -12.54 3.31
N GLN A 539 -6.17 -13.41 3.20
CA GLN A 539 -6.00 -14.87 3.15
C GLN A 539 -5.23 -15.31 1.89
N LEU A 540 -5.59 -14.76 0.73
CA LEU A 540 -4.91 -15.00 -0.54
C LEU A 540 -3.43 -14.56 -0.47
N GLY A 541 -3.18 -13.35 0.00
CA GLY A 541 -1.84 -12.76 0.08
C GLY A 541 -0.86 -13.54 0.96
N ARG A 542 -1.34 -14.37 1.89
CA ARG A 542 -0.48 -15.26 2.71
C ARG A 542 0.24 -16.29 1.84
N GLY A 543 -0.46 -16.82 0.84
CA GLY A 543 0.09 -17.79 -0.09
C GLY A 543 0.88 -17.19 -1.25
N LEU A 544 0.86 -15.88 -1.46
CA LEU A 544 1.52 -15.27 -2.64
C LEU A 544 2.99 -14.90 -2.41
N ARG A 545 3.53 -15.06 -1.21
CA ARG A 545 4.93 -14.75 -0.92
C ARG A 545 5.90 -15.60 -1.74
N LEU A 546 7.00 -14.98 -2.15
CA LEU A 546 8.09 -15.68 -2.84
C LEU A 546 8.72 -16.75 -1.92
N TYR A 547 8.96 -17.94 -2.49
CA TYR A 547 9.64 -19.02 -1.82
C TYR A 547 10.42 -19.87 -2.83
N LYS A 548 11.58 -20.38 -2.46
CA LYS A 548 12.45 -21.16 -3.37
C LYS A 548 11.69 -22.38 -3.94
N GLY A 549 11.62 -22.46 -5.26
CA GLY A 549 10.92 -23.54 -5.97
C GLY A 549 9.41 -23.39 -6.09
N LYS A 550 8.84 -22.27 -5.61
CA LYS A 550 7.41 -21.99 -5.76
C LYS A 550 7.18 -21.05 -6.96
N GLU A 551 6.48 -21.56 -7.97
CA GLU A 551 6.19 -20.82 -9.20
C GLU A 551 4.87 -20.07 -9.13
N TYR A 552 3.84 -20.63 -8.46
CA TYR A 552 2.51 -20.05 -8.30
C TYR A 552 1.82 -20.58 -7.02
N LEU A 553 0.69 -19.98 -6.68
CA LEU A 553 -0.21 -20.43 -5.63
C LEU A 553 -1.49 -21.02 -6.25
N ASN A 554 -1.87 -22.24 -5.92
CA ASN A 554 -3.19 -22.75 -6.25
C ASN A 554 -4.25 -22.20 -5.28
N VAL A 555 -5.36 -21.73 -5.82
CA VAL A 555 -6.51 -21.22 -5.05
C VAL A 555 -7.75 -21.99 -5.47
N LEU A 556 -8.34 -22.72 -4.55
CA LEU A 556 -9.62 -23.42 -4.75
C LEU A 556 -10.71 -22.66 -3.99
N ASP A 557 -11.68 -22.14 -4.68
CA ASP A 557 -12.80 -21.42 -4.08
C ASP A 557 -14.12 -22.15 -4.39
N PHE A 558 -14.77 -22.67 -3.33
CA PHE A 558 -16.02 -23.42 -3.45
C PHE A 558 -17.20 -22.46 -3.32
N ILE A 559 -17.76 -22.10 -4.47
CA ILE A 559 -18.74 -21.03 -4.63
C ILE A 559 -20.14 -21.59 -4.83
N GLY A 560 -21.07 -21.21 -3.94
CA GLY A 560 -22.49 -21.43 -4.10
C GLY A 560 -23.27 -20.14 -4.39
N ASN A 561 -24.57 -20.16 -4.19
CA ASN A 561 -25.49 -19.05 -4.48
C ASN A 561 -25.54 -17.99 -3.36
N TYR A 562 -24.47 -17.75 -2.64
CA TYR A 562 -24.41 -16.70 -1.61
C TYR A 562 -24.30 -15.28 -2.19
N GLU A 563 -24.78 -14.30 -1.45
CA GLU A 563 -25.05 -12.92 -1.92
C GLU A 563 -23.86 -12.24 -2.64
N LYS A 564 -22.64 -12.47 -2.22
CA LYS A 564 -21.43 -11.83 -2.77
C LYS A 564 -20.59 -12.74 -3.67
N ALA A 565 -21.12 -13.89 -4.09
CA ALA A 565 -20.42 -14.90 -4.88
C ALA A 565 -19.78 -14.31 -6.17
N GLY A 566 -20.46 -13.39 -6.85
CA GLY A 566 -19.98 -12.75 -8.08
C GLY A 566 -18.87 -11.70 -7.91
N LYS A 567 -18.40 -11.41 -6.68
CA LYS A 567 -17.35 -10.40 -6.44
C LYS A 567 -15.92 -10.96 -6.59
N ALA A 568 -15.71 -12.25 -6.50
CA ALA A 568 -14.38 -12.87 -6.58
C ALA A 568 -13.61 -12.49 -7.86
N PRO A 569 -14.19 -12.49 -9.07
CA PRO A 569 -13.49 -12.09 -10.28
C PRO A 569 -12.93 -10.66 -10.24
N LEU A 570 -13.73 -9.69 -9.74
CA LEU A 570 -13.31 -8.30 -9.59
C LEU A 570 -12.16 -8.14 -8.61
N LEU A 571 -12.23 -8.84 -7.47
CA LEU A 571 -11.17 -8.80 -6.46
C LEU A 571 -9.84 -9.34 -6.99
N LEU A 572 -9.89 -10.36 -7.83
CA LEU A 572 -8.71 -10.99 -8.43
C LEU A 572 -8.09 -10.16 -9.55
N SER A 573 -8.91 -9.42 -10.32
CA SER A 573 -8.41 -8.49 -11.36
C SER A 573 -7.81 -7.23 -10.78
N GLY A 574 -8.14 -6.89 -9.53
CA GLY A 574 -7.80 -5.61 -8.91
C GLY A 574 -8.65 -4.44 -9.44
N GLU A 575 -9.71 -4.73 -10.19
CA GLU A 575 -10.65 -3.71 -10.66
C GLU A 575 -11.72 -3.42 -9.60
N GLN A 576 -12.10 -2.17 -9.50
CA GLN A 576 -13.00 -1.70 -8.45
C GLN A 576 -14.47 -1.81 -8.84
N SER A 577 -14.78 -1.86 -10.13
CA SER A 577 -16.16 -2.02 -10.63
C SER A 577 -16.16 -2.54 -12.07
N PHE A 578 -17.24 -3.19 -12.47
CA PHE A 578 -17.49 -3.49 -13.88
C PHE A 578 -17.62 -2.20 -14.70
N ASN A 579 -16.94 -2.14 -15.86
CA ASN A 579 -16.90 -0.94 -16.71
C ASN A 579 -18.27 -0.36 -17.04
N LYS A 580 -18.37 0.97 -17.18
CA LYS A 580 -19.55 1.83 -17.33
C LYS A 580 -20.47 1.56 -18.56
N LYS A 581 -20.25 0.55 -19.35
CA LYS A 581 -21.07 0.20 -20.53
C LYS A 581 -21.77 -1.16 -20.35
N GLY A 582 -22.57 -1.29 -19.31
CA GLY A 582 -23.77 -2.16 -19.27
C GLY A 582 -23.66 -3.64 -19.63
N SER A 583 -22.50 -4.18 -19.96
CA SER A 583 -22.26 -5.60 -20.21
C SER A 583 -20.76 -5.89 -20.18
N CYS A 584 -20.14 -5.75 -19.00
CA CYS A 584 -18.83 -6.37 -18.82
C CYS A 584 -19.08 -7.85 -18.55
N GLU A 585 -18.82 -8.68 -19.53
CA GLU A 585 -18.77 -10.10 -19.31
C GLU A 585 -17.56 -10.37 -18.41
N TYR A 586 -17.68 -11.30 -17.45
CA TYR A 586 -16.56 -11.73 -16.58
C TYR A 586 -15.30 -12.15 -17.37
N GLN A 587 -15.44 -12.33 -18.68
CA GLN A 587 -14.41 -12.67 -19.64
C GLN A 587 -13.53 -11.46 -20.06
N ASP A 588 -13.99 -10.22 -19.82
CA ASP A 588 -13.28 -8.98 -20.21
C ASP A 588 -12.36 -8.44 -19.10
N LEU A 589 -12.28 -9.11 -17.94
CA LEU A 589 -11.43 -8.70 -16.83
C LEU A 589 -9.96 -9.05 -17.10
N GLU A 590 -9.08 -8.07 -16.96
CA GLU A 590 -7.64 -8.27 -17.02
C GLU A 590 -7.07 -8.67 -15.66
N TYR A 591 -6.62 -9.90 -15.55
CA TYR A 591 -5.94 -10.40 -14.36
C TYR A 591 -4.44 -10.04 -14.36
N PRO A 592 -3.74 -10.14 -13.19
CA PRO A 592 -2.30 -9.96 -13.15
C PRO A 592 -1.57 -10.92 -14.09
N ASP A 593 -0.38 -10.51 -14.57
CA ASP A 593 0.43 -11.30 -15.49
C ASP A 593 0.73 -12.71 -14.90
N ASP A 594 0.71 -13.74 -15.77
CA ASP A 594 0.91 -15.15 -15.39
C ASP A 594 -0.12 -15.75 -14.42
N CYS A 595 -1.18 -15.03 -14.05
CA CYS A 595 -2.28 -15.58 -13.27
C CYS A 595 -3.25 -16.34 -14.19
N ILE A 596 -3.77 -17.45 -13.67
CA ILE A 596 -4.85 -18.21 -14.31
C ILE A 596 -6.10 -18.06 -13.44
N VAL A 597 -7.21 -17.74 -14.06
CA VAL A 597 -8.53 -17.68 -13.42
C VAL A 597 -9.50 -18.52 -14.23
N ASP A 598 -9.97 -19.59 -13.63
CA ASP A 598 -10.88 -20.57 -14.24
C ASP A 598 -12.13 -20.76 -13.38
N PHE A 599 -13.29 -20.62 -13.98
CA PHE A 599 -14.59 -20.79 -13.32
C PHE A 599 -15.34 -21.96 -13.93
N ASP A 600 -15.97 -22.81 -13.11
CA ASP A 600 -16.98 -23.77 -13.56
C ASP A 600 -18.07 -23.01 -14.34
N MET A 601 -18.46 -23.51 -15.50
CA MET A 601 -19.46 -22.84 -16.36
C MET A 601 -20.78 -22.56 -15.63
N ARG A 602 -21.16 -23.42 -14.68
CA ARG A 602 -22.34 -23.22 -13.83
C ARG A 602 -22.25 -21.95 -12.97
N LEU A 603 -21.04 -21.54 -12.57
CA LEU A 603 -20.84 -20.28 -11.84
C LEU A 603 -21.08 -19.07 -12.73
N ILE A 604 -20.71 -19.13 -14.00
CA ILE A 604 -20.96 -18.04 -14.94
C ILE A 604 -22.47 -17.83 -15.10
N ASP A 605 -23.22 -18.91 -15.22
CA ASP A 605 -24.67 -18.86 -15.29
C ASP A 605 -25.30 -18.34 -13.98
N LEU A 606 -24.80 -18.82 -12.83
CA LEU A 606 -25.21 -18.35 -11.52
C LEU A 606 -24.99 -16.83 -11.36
N PHE A 607 -23.82 -16.33 -11.73
CA PHE A 607 -23.49 -14.90 -11.65
C PHE A 607 -24.42 -14.06 -12.54
N LYS A 608 -24.72 -14.52 -13.78
CA LYS A 608 -25.68 -13.88 -14.67
C LYS A 608 -27.11 -13.84 -14.10
N GLU A 609 -27.53 -14.90 -13.41
CA GLU A 609 -28.86 -14.95 -12.75
C GLU A 609 -28.90 -14.00 -11.54
N MET A 610 -27.83 -13.96 -10.75
CA MET A 610 -27.74 -13.04 -9.61
C MET A 610 -27.76 -11.57 -10.05
N ASP A 611 -27.08 -11.23 -11.15
CA ASP A 611 -27.11 -9.89 -11.73
C ASP A 611 -28.49 -9.46 -12.22
N LYS A 612 -29.29 -10.39 -12.74
CA LYS A 612 -30.68 -10.11 -13.15
C LYS A 612 -31.62 -9.86 -11.96
N LYS A 613 -31.30 -10.38 -10.77
CA LYS A 613 -32.09 -10.20 -9.53
C LYS A 613 -31.72 -8.94 -8.76
N LYS A 614 -30.82 -8.09 -9.26
CA LYS A 614 -30.42 -6.86 -8.55
C LYS A 614 -31.59 -5.93 -8.34
N LEU A 615 -31.74 -5.44 -7.11
CA LEU A 615 -32.70 -4.43 -6.70
C LEU A 615 -32.44 -3.11 -7.45
N THR A 616 -33.46 -2.26 -7.53
CA THR A 616 -33.23 -0.89 -8.03
C THR A 616 -32.22 -0.15 -7.17
N LEU A 617 -31.47 0.79 -7.75
CA LEU A 617 -30.46 1.56 -7.02
C LEU A 617 -31.04 2.19 -5.74
N LYS A 618 -32.24 2.75 -5.80
CA LYS A 618 -32.93 3.34 -4.64
C LYS A 618 -33.14 2.31 -3.50
N MET A 619 -33.47 1.06 -3.84
CA MET A 619 -33.61 -0.01 -2.85
C MET A 619 -32.26 -0.46 -2.28
N GLN A 620 -31.23 -0.53 -3.12
CA GLN A 620 -29.87 -0.85 -2.68
C GLN A 620 -29.34 0.21 -1.71
N ILE A 621 -29.50 1.51 -2.01
CA ILE A 621 -29.11 2.62 -1.13
C ILE A 621 -29.86 2.52 0.23
N ARG A 622 -31.15 2.20 0.20
CA ARG A 622 -31.94 2.05 1.42
C ARG A 622 -31.48 0.86 2.26
N GLN A 623 -31.17 -0.27 1.65
CA GLN A 623 -30.62 -1.44 2.35
C GLN A 623 -29.26 -1.11 2.97
N GLU A 624 -28.38 -0.44 2.24
CA GLU A 624 -27.07 -0.01 2.74
C GLU A 624 -27.19 0.96 3.93
N TYR A 625 -28.14 1.90 3.88
CA TYR A 625 -28.42 2.78 5.01
C TYR A 625 -28.75 1.99 6.29
N TYR A 626 -29.67 1.02 6.20
CA TYR A 626 -30.03 0.21 7.36
C TYR A 626 -28.91 -0.73 7.79
N ARG A 627 -28.14 -1.26 6.88
CA ARG A 627 -26.94 -2.04 7.19
C ARG A 627 -25.89 -1.20 7.95
N VAL A 628 -25.65 0.02 7.50
CA VAL A 628 -24.73 0.95 8.18
C VAL A 628 -25.27 1.33 9.56
N LYS A 629 -26.58 1.59 9.67
CA LYS A 629 -27.24 1.85 10.96
C LYS A 629 -27.08 0.68 11.93
N GLU A 630 -27.21 -0.55 11.47
CA GLU A 630 -26.98 -1.74 12.29
C GLU A 630 -25.50 -1.86 12.71
N LEU A 631 -24.55 -1.55 11.82
CA LEU A 631 -23.12 -1.52 12.13
C LEU A 631 -22.78 -0.49 13.22
N LEU A 632 -23.53 0.60 13.27
CA LEU A 632 -23.42 1.65 14.28
C LEU A 632 -24.28 1.37 15.54
N ASP A 633 -24.60 0.11 15.84
CA ASP A 633 -25.43 -0.32 16.96
C ASP A 633 -26.78 0.41 17.06
N GLY A 634 -27.40 0.67 15.90
CA GLY A 634 -28.70 1.34 15.77
C GLY A 634 -28.62 2.87 15.75
N LYS A 635 -27.43 3.46 15.89
CA LYS A 635 -27.23 4.89 15.73
C LYS A 635 -27.48 5.29 14.27
N ARG A 636 -28.20 6.40 14.09
CA ARG A 636 -28.45 6.94 12.75
C ARG A 636 -27.15 7.35 12.06
N PRO A 637 -26.87 6.86 10.85
CA PRO A 637 -25.68 7.26 10.09
C PRO A 637 -25.70 8.75 9.74
N SER A 638 -24.54 9.41 9.74
CA SER A 638 -24.31 10.71 9.09
C SER A 638 -23.93 10.52 7.62
N ARG A 639 -23.73 11.62 6.85
CA ARG A 639 -23.14 11.52 5.48
C ARG A 639 -21.76 10.90 5.54
N MET A 640 -20.98 11.29 6.55
CA MET A 640 -19.66 10.74 6.79
C MET A 640 -19.71 9.24 7.08
N ASP A 641 -20.66 8.79 7.92
CA ASP A 641 -20.84 7.37 8.21
C ASP A 641 -21.25 6.59 6.95
N LEU A 642 -22.23 7.10 6.19
CA LEU A 642 -22.60 6.46 4.92
C LEU A 642 -21.45 6.45 3.93
N PHE A 643 -20.71 7.55 3.79
CA PHE A 643 -19.53 7.62 2.95
C PHE A 643 -18.47 6.63 3.43
N THR A 644 -18.32 6.41 4.72
CA THR A 644 -17.36 5.51 5.34
C THR A 644 -17.75 4.03 5.17
N TYR A 645 -19.01 3.68 5.44
CA TYR A 645 -19.43 2.28 5.61
C TYR A 645 -20.27 1.73 4.47
N MET A 646 -20.78 2.56 3.54
CA MET A 646 -21.53 2.11 2.38
C MET A 646 -20.66 1.28 1.42
N ASP A 647 -21.24 0.25 0.80
CA ASP A 647 -20.57 -0.53 -0.24
C ASP A 647 -20.06 0.39 -1.36
N ASP A 648 -18.79 0.26 -1.74
CA ASP A 648 -18.13 1.16 -2.70
C ASP A 648 -18.77 1.12 -4.09
N ASP A 649 -19.28 -0.03 -4.54
CA ASP A 649 -19.94 -0.15 -5.84
C ASP A 649 -21.23 0.66 -5.84
N ILE A 650 -22.02 0.58 -4.75
CA ILE A 650 -23.25 1.35 -4.59
C ILE A 650 -22.91 2.85 -4.47
N TYR A 651 -21.89 3.22 -3.68
CA TYR A 651 -21.42 4.59 -3.56
C TYR A 651 -21.05 5.19 -4.92
N ARG A 652 -20.24 4.50 -5.72
CA ARG A 652 -19.79 4.96 -7.04
C ARG A 652 -20.95 5.15 -8.01
N ILE A 653 -21.91 4.24 -7.98
CA ILE A 653 -23.13 4.37 -8.77
C ILE A 653 -23.93 5.60 -8.31
N CYS A 654 -24.10 5.82 -6.99
CA CYS A 654 -24.79 6.96 -6.43
C CYS A 654 -24.19 8.30 -6.89
N VAL A 655 -22.84 8.44 -6.80
CA VAL A 655 -22.17 9.71 -7.14
C VAL A 655 -21.92 9.88 -8.64
N SER A 656 -22.26 8.88 -9.47
CA SER A 656 -22.20 9.02 -10.92
C SER A 656 -23.24 10.04 -11.41
N GLY A 657 -22.87 10.89 -12.36
CA GLY A 657 -23.76 11.97 -12.84
C GLY A 657 -25.09 11.49 -13.43
N SER A 658 -25.22 10.19 -13.78
CA SER A 658 -26.47 9.59 -14.28
C SER A 658 -27.52 9.35 -13.20
N HIS A 659 -27.16 9.37 -11.92
CA HIS A 659 -28.03 9.06 -10.77
C HIS A 659 -28.11 10.20 -9.74
N ALA A 660 -27.96 11.44 -10.17
CA ALA A 660 -27.95 12.60 -9.29
C ALA A 660 -29.20 12.73 -8.39
N LYS A 661 -30.35 12.23 -8.84
CA LYS A 661 -31.61 12.26 -8.07
C LYS A 661 -31.65 11.23 -6.95
N GLU A 662 -31.01 10.08 -7.14
CA GLU A 662 -30.94 9.01 -6.15
C GLU A 662 -29.75 9.18 -5.19
N ASN A 663 -28.87 10.16 -5.44
CA ASN A 663 -27.66 10.38 -4.65
C ASN A 663 -27.95 10.97 -3.27
N PRO A 664 -27.89 10.20 -2.17
CA PRO A 664 -28.17 10.70 -0.83
C PRO A 664 -27.19 11.77 -0.37
N PHE A 665 -25.99 11.82 -0.91
CA PHE A 665 -24.95 12.80 -0.53
C PHE A 665 -25.20 14.20 -1.10
N GLN A 666 -26.10 14.36 -2.05
CA GLN A 666 -26.52 15.64 -2.61
C GLN A 666 -27.91 16.10 -2.12
N HIS A 667 -28.64 15.22 -1.42
CA HIS A 667 -30.02 15.43 -0.95
C HIS A 667 -30.23 14.70 0.39
N TYR A 668 -29.33 14.84 1.33
CA TYR A 668 -29.32 14.00 2.53
C TYR A 668 -30.52 14.19 3.45
N LEU A 669 -30.92 15.44 3.68
CA LEU A 669 -32.13 15.72 4.46
C LEU A 669 -33.41 15.21 3.77
N ASP A 670 -33.45 15.24 2.43
CA ASP A 670 -34.59 14.66 1.66
C ASP A 670 -34.61 13.14 1.80
N PHE A 671 -33.43 12.52 1.76
CA PHE A 671 -33.26 11.08 1.94
C PHE A 671 -33.69 10.63 3.33
N LEU A 672 -33.28 11.34 4.40
CA LEU A 672 -33.72 11.06 5.77
C LEU A 672 -35.21 11.27 5.95
N TYR A 673 -35.80 12.31 5.31
CA TYR A 673 -37.22 12.54 5.32
C TYR A 673 -38.00 11.36 4.70
N GLU A 674 -37.54 10.86 3.54
CA GLU A 674 -38.17 9.70 2.87
C GLU A 674 -38.04 8.41 3.70
N LEU A 675 -37.04 8.28 4.56
CA LEU A 675 -36.85 7.14 5.47
C LEU A 675 -37.64 7.30 6.79
N GLY A 676 -38.16 8.51 7.08
CA GLY A 676 -38.75 8.82 8.39
C GLY A 676 -37.76 8.93 9.54
N GLU A 677 -36.52 9.30 9.25
CA GLU A 677 -35.36 9.27 10.18
C GLU A 677 -34.93 10.68 10.62
N LEU A 678 -35.65 11.76 10.28
CA LEU A 678 -35.37 13.12 10.74
C LEU A 678 -35.65 13.26 12.24
N SER A 679 -34.72 13.87 12.99
CA SER A 679 -34.96 14.33 14.36
C SER A 679 -35.95 15.51 14.39
N GLU A 680 -36.44 15.89 15.59
CA GLU A 680 -37.34 17.05 15.74
C GLU A 680 -36.69 18.34 15.23
N ASP A 681 -35.45 18.61 15.61
CA ASP A 681 -34.66 19.76 15.15
C ASP A 681 -34.40 19.75 13.63
N GLU A 682 -34.20 18.57 13.05
CA GLU A 682 -34.04 18.43 11.60
C GLU A 682 -35.35 18.56 10.83
N GLN A 683 -36.49 18.22 11.41
CA GLN A 683 -37.79 18.49 10.79
C GLN A 683 -38.06 20.00 10.66
N GLU A 684 -37.67 20.78 11.70
CA GLU A 684 -37.74 22.23 11.65
C GLU A 684 -36.75 22.79 10.60
N LEU A 685 -35.50 22.30 10.58
CA LEU A 685 -34.50 22.65 9.59
C LEU A 685 -34.95 22.31 8.16
N TYR A 686 -35.57 21.14 7.97
CA TYR A 686 -36.11 20.66 6.69
C TYR A 686 -37.23 21.51 6.15
N ALA A 687 -38.14 21.99 7.01
CA ALA A 687 -39.27 22.84 6.63
C ALA A 687 -38.83 24.28 6.27
N GLY A 688 -37.65 24.72 6.69
CA GLY A 688 -37.15 26.08 6.55
C GLY A 688 -36.06 26.27 5.49
N ILE A 689 -35.45 27.45 5.54
CA ILE A 689 -34.37 27.88 4.62
C ILE A 689 -33.10 27.07 4.82
N GLY A 690 -32.92 26.45 5.99
CA GLY A 690 -31.73 25.63 6.33
C GLY A 690 -31.52 24.48 5.39
N ARG A 691 -32.59 23.77 4.99
CA ARG A 691 -32.51 22.69 3.98
C ARG A 691 -31.89 23.19 2.66
N GLU A 692 -32.37 24.31 2.14
CA GLU A 692 -31.87 24.85 0.87
C GLU A 692 -30.40 25.29 0.96
N PHE A 693 -30.01 25.84 2.13
CA PHE A 693 -28.61 26.22 2.38
C PHE A 693 -27.70 25.00 2.44
N ILE A 694 -28.05 23.98 3.22
CA ILE A 694 -27.27 22.71 3.29
C ILE A 694 -27.16 22.09 1.90
N GLN A 695 -28.28 21.99 1.15
CA GLN A 695 -28.29 21.46 -0.22
C GLN A 695 -27.41 22.30 -1.18
N THR A 696 -27.29 23.59 -0.94
CA THR A 696 -26.40 24.45 -1.74
C THR A 696 -24.91 24.07 -1.49
N ILE A 697 -24.54 23.72 -0.27
CA ILE A 697 -23.20 23.21 0.04
C ILE A 697 -22.99 21.81 -0.55
N GLU A 698 -23.99 20.91 -0.43
CA GLU A 698 -23.95 19.56 -0.99
C GLU A 698 -23.70 19.57 -2.52
N THR A 699 -24.35 20.49 -3.22
CA THR A 699 -24.35 20.52 -4.69
C THR A 699 -23.37 21.53 -5.31
N THR A 700 -22.63 22.30 -4.47
CA THR A 700 -21.69 23.30 -5.01
C THR A 700 -20.59 22.65 -5.86
N GLU A 701 -20.37 23.16 -7.07
CA GLU A 701 -19.30 22.67 -7.94
C GLU A 701 -17.93 23.01 -7.40
N MET A 702 -17.03 22.02 -7.39
CA MET A 702 -15.65 22.16 -6.96
C MET A 702 -14.70 21.55 -7.99
N GLN A 703 -14.00 22.41 -8.74
CA GLN A 703 -12.85 22.01 -9.55
C GLN A 703 -11.58 21.94 -8.70
N LYS A 704 -11.50 22.80 -7.69
CA LYS A 704 -10.47 22.86 -6.65
C LYS A 704 -11.16 23.02 -5.29
N VAL A 705 -10.48 22.62 -4.24
CA VAL A 705 -11.00 22.61 -2.86
C VAL A 705 -11.25 24.01 -2.26
N TYR A 706 -10.89 25.06 -2.95
CA TYR A 706 -10.83 26.45 -2.44
C TYR A 706 -12.10 26.99 -1.81
N LYS A 707 -13.28 26.47 -2.12
CA LYS A 707 -14.54 26.89 -1.49
C LYS A 707 -14.65 26.38 -0.05
N MET A 708 -14.04 25.24 0.27
CA MET A 708 -14.15 24.62 1.59
C MET A 708 -13.59 25.50 2.71
N PRO A 709 -12.34 26.00 2.67
CA PRO A 709 -11.84 26.88 3.72
C PRO A 709 -12.67 28.16 3.92
N ILE A 710 -13.34 28.68 2.88
CA ILE A 710 -14.28 29.80 3.03
C ILE A 710 -15.56 29.37 3.77
N LEU A 711 -16.09 28.19 3.46
CA LEU A 711 -17.27 27.66 4.14
C LEU A 711 -16.96 27.27 5.60
N TYR A 712 -15.76 26.76 5.87
CA TYR A 712 -15.27 26.51 7.23
C TYR A 712 -15.14 27.79 8.06
N SER A 713 -14.81 28.95 7.48
CA SER A 713 -14.78 30.21 8.23
C SER A 713 -16.16 30.64 8.74
N PHE A 714 -17.25 30.27 8.04
CA PHE A 714 -18.62 30.42 8.52
C PHE A 714 -19.01 29.37 9.56
N TYR A 715 -18.58 28.11 9.36
CA TYR A 715 -18.84 26.99 10.27
C TYR A 715 -18.20 27.18 11.65
N ASN A 716 -16.96 27.67 11.67
CA ASN A 716 -16.20 28.06 12.88
C ASN A 716 -16.34 27.01 14.02
N HIS A 717 -15.96 25.76 13.75
CA HIS A 717 -16.00 24.64 14.69
C HIS A 717 -17.37 24.45 15.38
N GLY A 718 -18.45 24.69 14.64
CA GLY A 718 -19.85 24.55 15.12
C GLY A 718 -20.47 25.85 15.62
N ASN A 719 -19.68 26.92 15.83
CA ASN A 719 -20.17 28.25 16.18
C ASN A 719 -20.43 29.07 14.90
N ILE A 720 -21.57 28.91 14.27
CA ILE A 720 -21.81 29.46 12.94
C ILE A 720 -21.81 30.99 12.95
N ARG A 721 -21.05 31.59 12.06
CA ARG A 721 -20.96 33.01 11.79
C ARG A 721 -21.89 33.41 10.64
N LEU A 722 -22.63 34.50 10.79
CA LEU A 722 -23.43 35.07 9.69
C LEU A 722 -22.61 35.94 8.73
N ALA A 723 -21.50 36.43 9.19
CA ALA A 723 -20.57 37.24 8.36
C ALA A 723 -19.13 36.94 8.83
N VAL A 724 -18.18 36.97 7.90
CA VAL A 724 -16.78 36.69 8.16
C VAL A 724 -15.91 37.82 7.68
N THR A 725 -14.95 38.22 8.50
CA THR A 725 -13.95 39.24 8.21
C THR A 725 -12.81 38.71 7.35
N ASP A 726 -11.91 39.58 6.90
CA ASP A 726 -10.71 39.18 6.19
C ASP A 726 -9.79 38.32 7.05
N GLU A 727 -9.69 38.65 8.34
CA GLU A 727 -8.89 37.91 9.32
C GLU A 727 -9.43 36.50 9.56
N GLU A 728 -10.73 36.38 9.76
CA GLU A 728 -11.40 35.06 9.98
C GLU A 728 -11.33 34.15 8.74
N VAL A 729 -11.43 34.76 7.55
CA VAL A 729 -11.23 34.01 6.29
C VAL A 729 -9.78 33.58 6.17
N LEU A 730 -8.82 34.43 6.50
CA LEU A 730 -7.38 34.12 6.43
C LEU A 730 -7.01 32.99 7.41
N GLU A 731 -7.51 33.04 8.64
CA GLU A 731 -7.30 32.04 9.67
C GLU A 731 -7.76 30.66 9.18
N SER A 732 -9.03 30.52 8.81
CA SER A 732 -9.60 29.27 8.31
C SER A 732 -8.92 28.79 7.00
N TRP A 733 -8.52 29.73 6.15
CA TRP A 733 -7.81 29.44 4.91
C TRP A 733 -6.42 28.83 5.17
N LYS A 734 -5.65 29.42 6.09
CA LYS A 734 -4.34 28.92 6.48
C LYS A 734 -4.44 27.60 7.21
N GLU A 735 -5.33 27.49 8.21
CA GLU A 735 -5.58 26.23 8.91
C GLU A 735 -5.84 25.07 7.94
N PHE A 736 -6.67 25.31 6.92
CA PHE A 736 -7.00 24.28 5.92
C PHE A 736 -5.79 23.91 5.07
N PHE A 737 -5.02 24.88 4.55
CA PHE A 737 -3.89 24.60 3.67
C PHE A 737 -2.62 24.22 4.42
N ASP A 738 -2.48 24.56 5.69
CA ASP A 738 -1.38 24.12 6.55
C ASP A 738 -1.58 22.66 7.02
N THR A 739 -2.79 22.12 6.89
CA THR A 739 -3.07 20.74 7.25
C THR A 739 -2.46 19.77 6.23
N GLY A 740 -1.52 18.95 6.69
CA GLY A 740 -0.91 17.85 5.93
C GLY A 740 -0.34 18.29 4.57
N THR A 741 -0.81 17.65 3.50
CA THR A 741 -0.38 17.94 2.12
C THR A 741 -1.34 18.83 1.35
N ASN A 742 -2.29 19.50 2.02
CA ASN A 742 -3.28 20.37 1.37
C ASN A 742 -2.63 21.54 0.63
N TRP A 743 -1.46 22.00 1.09
CA TRP A 743 -0.66 23.02 0.43
C TRP A 743 -0.35 22.71 -1.04
N LYS A 744 -0.31 21.43 -1.45
CA LYS A 744 -0.10 21.01 -2.85
C LYS A 744 -1.21 21.49 -3.80
N ASP A 745 -2.38 21.80 -3.27
CA ASP A 745 -3.47 22.42 -4.05
C ASP A 745 -3.35 23.94 -4.15
N PHE A 746 -2.42 24.56 -3.41
CA PHE A 746 -2.22 25.99 -3.50
C PHE A 746 -1.60 26.36 -4.87
N PRO A 747 -2.12 27.37 -5.57
CA PRO A 747 -1.70 27.65 -6.94
C PRO A 747 -0.30 28.24 -7.03
N ASN A 748 0.45 27.83 -8.05
CA ASN A 748 1.80 28.29 -8.36
C ASN A 748 2.83 28.04 -7.24
N VAL A 749 2.62 26.97 -6.48
CA VAL A 749 3.52 26.46 -5.46
C VAL A 749 3.90 25.05 -5.86
N ASN A 750 5.18 24.79 -6.03
CA ASN A 750 5.68 23.49 -6.47
C ASN A 750 6.36 22.73 -5.32
N THR A 751 6.83 23.44 -4.31
CA THR A 751 7.50 22.86 -3.15
C THR A 751 6.90 23.39 -1.85
N TYR A 752 7.06 22.64 -0.75
CA TYR A 752 6.64 23.08 0.58
C TYR A 752 7.37 24.36 1.02
N GLU A 753 8.64 24.50 0.66
CA GLU A 753 9.42 25.72 0.95
C GLU A 753 8.89 26.95 0.21
N ASP A 754 8.35 26.78 -1.00
CA ASP A 754 7.69 27.89 -1.72
C ASP A 754 6.35 28.23 -1.08
N TYR A 755 5.61 27.24 -0.60
CA TYR A 755 4.37 27.47 0.14
C TYR A 755 4.62 28.29 1.42
N LYS A 756 5.63 27.96 2.20
CA LYS A 756 6.00 28.72 3.42
C LYS A 756 6.34 30.18 3.16
N LYS A 757 6.76 30.51 1.94
CA LYS A 757 7.06 31.92 1.54
C LYS A 757 5.80 32.70 1.13
N VAL A 758 4.64 32.04 1.01
CA VAL A 758 3.39 32.72 0.64
C VAL A 758 2.95 33.64 1.77
N THR A 759 2.80 34.93 1.47
CA THR A 759 2.40 35.91 2.46
C THR A 759 0.91 35.93 2.72
N ASP A 760 0.48 36.39 3.91
CA ASP A 760 -0.93 36.52 4.27
C ASP A 760 -1.74 37.32 3.24
N LYS A 761 -1.13 38.35 2.67
CA LYS A 761 -1.72 39.13 1.57
C LYS A 761 -1.98 38.30 0.32
N GLN A 762 -1.10 37.35 0.00
CA GLN A 762 -1.28 36.44 -1.15
C GLN A 762 -2.35 35.41 -0.86
N HIS A 763 -2.37 34.82 0.34
CA HIS A 763 -3.45 33.93 0.79
C HIS A 763 -4.81 34.59 0.67
N LEU A 764 -4.98 35.77 1.27
CA LEU A 764 -6.23 36.51 1.25
C LEU A 764 -6.64 36.96 -0.16
N SER A 765 -5.69 37.41 -0.96
CA SER A 765 -5.95 37.77 -2.36
C SER A 765 -6.48 36.58 -3.15
N LYS A 766 -5.97 35.36 -2.90
CA LYS A 766 -6.42 34.17 -3.56
C LYS A 766 -7.81 33.75 -3.11
N ALA A 767 -8.10 33.81 -1.82
CA ALA A 767 -9.42 33.55 -1.24
C ALA A 767 -10.48 34.50 -1.84
N LYS A 768 -10.19 35.77 -1.97
CA LYS A 768 -11.11 36.76 -2.53
C LYS A 768 -11.31 36.62 -4.03
N ARG A 769 -10.24 36.41 -4.78
CA ARG A 769 -10.27 36.43 -6.26
C ARG A 769 -11.08 35.30 -6.87
N MET A 770 -11.05 34.12 -6.27
CA MET A 770 -11.71 32.93 -6.84
C MET A 770 -12.85 32.38 -5.97
N PRO A 771 -12.64 31.76 -4.79
CA PRO A 771 -13.73 31.07 -4.10
C PRO A 771 -14.83 32.01 -3.60
N ILE A 772 -14.49 33.15 -3.01
CA ILE A 772 -15.52 34.13 -2.55
C ILE A 772 -16.33 34.65 -3.73
N ARG A 773 -15.70 35.01 -4.84
CA ARG A 773 -16.39 35.45 -6.05
C ARG A 773 -17.31 34.35 -6.60
N PHE A 774 -16.86 33.09 -6.61
CA PHE A 774 -17.68 31.99 -7.10
C PHE A 774 -18.82 31.61 -6.15
N LEU A 775 -18.63 31.71 -4.84
CA LEU A 775 -19.71 31.50 -3.87
C LEU A 775 -20.81 32.55 -4.06
N LYS A 776 -20.46 33.83 -4.25
CA LYS A 776 -21.46 34.87 -4.58
C LYS A 776 -22.20 34.61 -5.88
N ALA A 777 -21.52 34.14 -6.91
CA ALA A 777 -22.11 33.89 -8.22
C ALA A 777 -22.99 32.61 -8.28
N SER A 778 -22.58 31.53 -7.61
CA SER A 778 -23.18 30.19 -7.74
C SER A 778 -23.85 29.66 -6.47
N GLY A 779 -23.83 30.41 -5.37
CA GLY A 779 -24.34 30.02 -4.06
C GLY A 779 -25.84 30.29 -3.88
N LYS A 780 -26.64 30.27 -4.95
CA LYS A 780 -28.12 30.46 -4.95
C LYS A 780 -28.61 31.67 -4.15
N GLY A 781 -27.80 32.74 -4.10
CA GLY A 781 -28.11 33.98 -3.38
C GLY A 781 -27.92 33.92 -1.86
N PHE A 782 -27.33 32.84 -1.34
CA PHE A 782 -27.06 32.74 0.10
C PHE A 782 -25.86 33.58 0.56
N PHE A 783 -24.91 33.87 -0.35
CA PHE A 783 -23.68 34.62 -0.05
C PHE A 783 -23.80 36.04 -0.60
N VAL A 784 -23.78 37.02 0.30
CA VAL A 784 -23.99 38.45 0.00
C VAL A 784 -22.82 39.32 0.40
N GLU A 785 -22.77 40.55 -0.17
CA GLU A 785 -21.83 41.57 0.27
C GLU A 785 -22.37 42.29 1.50
N LYS A 786 -21.51 42.59 2.46
CA LYS A 786 -21.81 43.35 3.64
C LYS A 786 -20.61 44.22 3.99
N ASP A 787 -20.85 45.50 4.20
CA ASP A 787 -19.80 46.45 4.51
C ASP A 787 -19.01 46.03 5.76
N GLY A 788 -17.67 46.06 5.67
CA GLY A 788 -16.79 45.67 6.75
C GLY A 788 -16.50 44.15 6.84
N TYR A 789 -17.10 43.32 5.99
CA TYR A 789 -16.87 41.85 5.95
C TYR A 789 -16.34 41.38 4.60
N ALA A 790 -15.59 40.31 4.60
CA ALA A 790 -15.11 39.63 3.38
C ALA A 790 -16.28 38.99 2.62
N LEU A 791 -17.21 38.40 3.38
CA LEU A 791 -18.42 37.75 2.86
C LEU A 791 -19.45 37.60 3.99
N ALA A 792 -20.74 37.66 3.67
CA ALA A 792 -21.81 37.40 4.62
C ALA A 792 -22.84 36.43 4.07
N LEU A 793 -23.53 35.74 4.96
CA LEU A 793 -24.73 34.98 4.64
C LEU A 793 -25.94 35.93 4.60
N ARG A 794 -26.94 35.56 3.84
CA ARG A 794 -28.23 36.23 3.81
C ARG A 794 -28.88 36.24 5.20
N ASP A 795 -29.53 37.37 5.58
CA ASP A 795 -30.00 37.58 6.98
C ASP A 795 -30.99 36.50 7.44
N GLU A 796 -31.76 35.89 6.54
CA GLU A 796 -32.74 34.86 6.87
C GLU A 796 -32.08 33.55 7.37
N ILE A 797 -30.78 33.36 7.14
CA ILE A 797 -30.04 32.24 7.75
C ILE A 797 -29.91 32.44 9.26
N GLY A 798 -30.02 33.68 9.75
CA GLY A 798 -30.05 33.97 11.18
C GLY A 798 -31.14 33.20 11.94
N ASP A 799 -32.26 32.91 11.31
CA ASP A 799 -33.40 32.22 11.92
C ASP A 799 -33.06 30.73 12.23
N VAL A 800 -32.08 30.13 11.54
CA VAL A 800 -31.72 28.71 11.72
C VAL A 800 -30.37 28.50 12.44
N VAL A 801 -29.60 29.53 12.69
CA VAL A 801 -28.29 29.42 13.35
C VAL A 801 -28.40 28.89 14.79
N GLY A 802 -29.49 29.13 15.47
CA GLY A 802 -29.76 28.60 16.82
C GLY A 802 -30.23 27.13 16.85
N ASN A 803 -30.50 26.51 15.71
CA ASN A 803 -30.90 25.12 15.62
C ASN A 803 -29.65 24.22 15.67
N MET A 804 -29.56 23.30 16.63
CA MET A 804 -28.39 22.42 16.80
C MET A 804 -28.12 21.55 15.58
N ALA A 805 -29.15 21.03 14.94
CA ALA A 805 -29.04 20.21 13.75
C ALA A 805 -28.44 20.99 12.57
N PHE A 806 -28.60 22.30 12.50
CA PHE A 806 -27.98 23.12 11.44
C PHE A 806 -26.46 23.08 11.49
N GLY A 807 -25.88 23.26 12.69
CA GLY A 807 -24.41 23.14 12.89
C GLY A 807 -23.89 21.75 12.59
N GLU A 808 -24.58 20.70 13.07
CA GLU A 808 -24.21 19.30 12.82
C GLU A 808 -24.23 18.96 11.32
N GLN A 809 -25.34 19.31 10.63
CA GLN A 809 -25.49 19.07 9.20
C GLN A 809 -24.50 19.88 8.36
N MET A 810 -24.14 21.12 8.78
CA MET A 810 -23.13 21.91 8.10
C MET A 810 -21.74 21.30 8.28
N GLY A 811 -21.35 20.87 9.47
CA GLY A 811 -20.08 20.20 9.74
C GLY A 811 -19.95 18.88 8.95
N ASP A 812 -21.01 18.06 8.98
CA ASP A 812 -21.05 16.78 8.26
C ASP A 812 -20.89 16.94 6.75
N VAL A 813 -21.60 17.90 6.14
CA VAL A 813 -21.47 18.14 4.69
C VAL A 813 -20.12 18.73 4.30
N LEU A 814 -19.53 19.60 5.10
CA LEU A 814 -18.20 20.17 4.83
C LEU A 814 -17.10 19.09 4.93
N GLY A 815 -17.17 18.24 5.94
CA GLY A 815 -16.31 17.09 6.09
C GLY A 815 -16.40 16.17 4.88
N TYR A 816 -17.61 15.73 4.55
CA TYR A 816 -17.85 14.88 3.39
C TYR A 816 -17.33 15.48 2.08
N ARG A 817 -17.62 16.76 1.79
CA ARG A 817 -17.21 17.41 0.54
C ARG A 817 -15.69 17.57 0.41
N SER A 818 -15.00 17.81 1.51
CA SER A 818 -13.54 17.89 1.56
C SER A 818 -12.93 16.52 1.25
N LEU A 819 -13.42 15.46 1.91
CA LEU A 819 -12.96 14.09 1.68
C LEU A 819 -13.23 13.59 0.26
N GLU A 820 -14.44 13.84 -0.25
CA GLU A 820 -14.81 13.48 -1.61
C GLU A 820 -13.88 14.13 -2.65
N TYR A 821 -13.49 15.39 -2.43
CA TYR A 821 -12.54 16.08 -3.31
C TYR A 821 -11.18 15.39 -3.32
N TYR A 822 -10.61 15.07 -2.14
CA TYR A 822 -9.31 14.43 -2.05
C TYR A 822 -9.34 13.00 -2.58
N ARG A 823 -10.40 12.23 -2.33
CA ARG A 823 -10.60 10.92 -2.94
C ARG A 823 -10.52 11.01 -4.47
N ARG A 824 -11.28 11.90 -5.10
CA ARG A 824 -11.26 12.09 -6.56
C ARG A 824 -9.90 12.50 -7.10
N ARG A 825 -9.14 13.26 -6.31
CA ARG A 825 -7.77 13.65 -6.67
C ARG A 825 -6.84 12.44 -6.70
N TYR A 826 -6.88 11.56 -5.70
CA TYR A 826 -6.10 10.32 -5.67
C TYR A 826 -6.50 9.37 -6.79
N GLU A 827 -7.78 9.14 -7.02
CA GLU A 827 -8.26 8.30 -8.11
C GLU A 827 -7.86 8.81 -9.52
N LYS A 828 -7.64 10.11 -9.70
CA LYS A 828 -7.13 10.69 -10.96
C LYS A 828 -5.63 10.50 -11.15
N ILE A 829 -4.86 10.40 -10.08
CA ILE A 829 -3.43 10.09 -10.13
C ILE A 829 -3.23 8.61 -10.53
N GLU A 830 -4.22 7.75 -10.24
CA GLU A 830 -4.21 6.33 -10.64
C GLU A 830 -4.54 6.09 -12.12
N LYS A 831 -5.16 7.04 -12.80
CA LYS A 831 -5.46 6.98 -14.26
C LYS A 831 -4.37 7.65 -15.08
#